data_d8305414255552f0aafa9df487cb0858
#
_entry.id   d8305414255552f0aafa9df487cb0858
#
_cell.length_a   1.000
_cell.length_b   1.000
_cell.length_c   1.000
_cell.angle_alpha   90.00
_cell.angle_beta   90.00
_cell.angle_gamma   90.00
#
_symmetry.space_group_name_H-M   'P 1'
#
loop_
_entity.id
_entity.type
_entity.pdbx_description
1 polymer ?
#
loop_
_entity_poly.entity_id
_entity_poly.type
_entity_poly.pdbx_seq_one_letter_code
_entity_poly.pdbx_strand_id
1 'polypeptide(L)'
;IYVFGGDDGKRMLNDLLRFDVKEKSWTRAFVTTPPPPPRYHHSAVVHDSSMFVFGGYTGDIHSNSNLTNKNDLFEYRFQTGQWTEWKFIGKTPVARSAHGAAVYDNKLWIFAGYDGNARLNDMWTISLLPGEPRVWEEVHQSGDCPPTCCNFPVAVARESMFVFSGQSGAKITNSLFQFHFREKRWIRISTEHILRGAPPPPARRYGHTMVSFDRHLYVFGGAADSTLPNDLHCYDLDTQTWNTILPSEGSQVPSGRLFHAAAVVGDVMFIFGGTVDNNVRSGETYRFQFSSYPKCTLHDDFGRLLHEKLFCDMEFIVGESETRIPAHIAMVAARSKFLEARIRYTREKRGKQSERDVHQGSDPQGKTGERGPSNFCDYVKLKDAVPEAFKMVLNYIYTDRIDPTNDDPTSNRIVLLMMDVYRLAVQFNMVRLEQLCVHYLEATITHANVLEALHNAAHLELHFIKEFCLGFIVKESNYNQIVMSQQFETLDRSLMVQIIRRRQTPQTRNFTKQYETDTGKTLEQDMKMFLEFGGCEFCDITLMLDGVSIPAHKAVLAARCSYFQGMFRSFLPQNNTVNIQIDDIIPSLESFKSLLKYIYYAEVSMPPEDSLYLFTAPDFYGFTNNRLQAFCKQNLETNVTFENVVQILEAADRLQAGDMKKYALSVIVHHLPEVVQLPIFRQLSRHLLLDILEELAEARSEARTCQDMANDC
;
A
#
# COMPACT_ATOMS: atom_id res chain seq x y z
N ILE A 1 5.23 16.43 -21.04
CA ILE A 1 3.88 16.63 -20.47
C ILE A 1 3.29 17.90 -21.06
N TYR A 2 2.00 17.87 -21.41
CA TYR A 2 1.27 19.03 -21.91
C TYR A 2 0.19 19.41 -20.91
N VAL A 3 0.05 20.73 -20.64
CA VAL A 3 -0.97 21.29 -19.78
C VAL A 3 -1.77 22.33 -20.55
N PHE A 4 -3.09 22.15 -20.58
CA PHE A 4 -4.01 23.06 -21.27
C PHE A 4 -5.02 23.68 -20.31
N GLY A 5 -5.19 24.99 -20.43
CA GLY A 5 -6.26 25.72 -19.77
C GLY A 5 -6.09 25.83 -18.25
N GLY A 6 -7.21 25.87 -17.58
CA GLY A 6 -7.28 26.06 -16.14
C GLY A 6 -7.56 27.50 -15.74
N ASP A 7 -7.26 27.82 -14.47
CA ASP A 7 -7.55 29.09 -13.83
C ASP A 7 -6.34 29.54 -13.01
N ASP A 8 -5.95 30.82 -13.13
CA ASP A 8 -4.83 31.42 -12.39
C ASP A 8 -5.28 32.19 -11.13
N GLY A 9 -6.56 32.08 -10.77
CA GLY A 9 -7.19 32.83 -9.66
C GLY A 9 -7.75 34.18 -10.06
N LYS A 10 -7.45 34.66 -11.26
CA LYS A 10 -7.96 35.95 -11.81
C LYS A 10 -8.77 35.73 -13.07
N ARG A 11 -8.36 34.82 -13.93
CA ARG A 11 -9.01 34.57 -15.22
C ARG A 11 -8.86 33.08 -15.62
N MET A 12 -9.76 32.66 -16.50
CA MET A 12 -9.62 31.39 -17.20
C MET A 12 -8.53 31.47 -18.27
N LEU A 13 -7.86 30.35 -18.53
CA LEU A 13 -6.75 30.25 -19.43
C LEU A 13 -7.05 29.32 -20.60
N ASN A 14 -6.38 29.55 -21.72
CA ASN A 14 -6.30 28.63 -22.85
C ASN A 14 -4.85 28.43 -23.34
N ASP A 15 -3.91 28.69 -22.46
CA ASP A 15 -2.50 28.43 -22.70
C ASP A 15 -2.27 26.93 -22.85
N LEU A 16 -1.41 26.57 -23.81
CA LEU A 16 -0.87 25.22 -23.93
C LEU A 16 0.61 25.26 -23.58
N LEU A 17 0.94 24.62 -22.47
CA LEU A 17 2.30 24.55 -21.94
C LEU A 17 2.86 23.15 -22.13
N ARG A 18 4.16 23.07 -22.36
CA ARG A 18 4.92 21.83 -22.47
C ARG A 18 5.99 21.78 -21.37
N PHE A 19 5.98 20.72 -20.60
CA PHE A 19 7.05 20.39 -19.66
C PHE A 19 7.96 19.33 -20.24
N ASP A 20 9.25 19.65 -20.40
CA ASP A 20 10.27 18.69 -20.75
C ASP A 20 10.73 17.95 -19.50
N VAL A 21 10.48 16.63 -19.46
CA VAL A 21 10.75 15.78 -18.30
C VAL A 21 12.25 15.59 -18.05
N LYS A 22 13.07 15.60 -19.09
CA LYS A 22 14.52 15.48 -19.00
C LYS A 22 15.17 16.78 -18.54
N GLU A 23 14.83 17.86 -19.22
CA GLU A 23 15.38 19.20 -18.95
C GLU A 23 14.73 19.87 -17.74
N LYS A 24 13.62 19.32 -17.23
CA LYS A 24 12.82 19.88 -16.11
C LYS A 24 12.45 21.33 -16.33
N SER A 25 12.09 21.68 -17.57
CA SER A 25 11.79 23.05 -17.99
C SER A 25 10.42 23.18 -18.64
N TRP A 26 9.79 24.32 -18.46
CA TRP A 26 8.53 24.68 -19.06
C TRP A 26 8.74 25.58 -20.29
N THR A 27 8.02 25.27 -21.37
CA THR A 27 7.94 26.10 -22.58
C THR A 27 6.49 26.21 -23.04
N ARG A 28 6.17 27.21 -23.86
CA ARG A 28 4.90 27.22 -24.57
C ARG A 28 4.95 26.19 -25.70
N ALA A 29 3.87 25.41 -25.82
CA ALA A 29 3.77 24.48 -26.92
C ALA A 29 3.57 25.23 -28.25
N PHE A 30 4.07 24.63 -29.33
CA PHE A 30 3.90 25.13 -30.66
C PHE A 30 2.44 25.03 -31.10
N VAL A 31 1.81 26.12 -31.51
CA VAL A 31 0.41 26.21 -31.93
C VAL A 31 0.30 26.91 -33.30
N THR A 32 -0.34 26.27 -34.26
CA THR A 32 -0.48 26.78 -35.65
C THR A 32 -1.87 27.29 -35.99
N THR A 33 -2.86 26.94 -35.19
CA THR A 33 -4.27 27.34 -35.33
C THR A 33 -4.82 27.87 -34.03
N PRO A 34 -5.95 28.61 -34.01
CA PRO A 34 -6.54 29.11 -32.77
C PRO A 34 -6.85 27.99 -31.78
N PRO A 35 -6.45 28.15 -30.51
CA PRO A 35 -6.79 27.18 -29.47
C PRO A 35 -8.29 27.24 -29.10
N PRO A 36 -8.79 26.22 -28.35
CA PRO A 36 -10.13 26.31 -27.77
C PRO A 36 -10.29 27.55 -26.89
N PRO A 37 -11.52 28.03 -26.69
CA PRO A 37 -11.79 29.08 -25.69
C PRO A 37 -11.26 28.72 -24.31
N PRO A 38 -10.84 29.70 -23.50
CA PRO A 38 -10.39 29.47 -22.12
C PRO A 38 -11.42 28.68 -21.31
N ARG A 39 -10.94 27.75 -20.51
CA ARG A 39 -11.80 26.85 -19.74
C ARG A 39 -11.09 26.21 -18.56
N TYR A 40 -11.89 25.73 -17.59
CA TYR A 40 -11.43 24.87 -16.49
C TYR A 40 -12.44 23.77 -16.19
N HIS A 41 -12.05 22.78 -15.39
CA HIS A 41 -12.82 21.55 -15.15
C HIS A 41 -13.20 20.77 -16.42
N HIS A 42 -12.43 20.94 -17.46
CA HIS A 42 -12.43 20.11 -18.65
C HIS A 42 -11.62 18.83 -18.44
N SER A 43 -11.73 17.91 -19.36
CA SER A 43 -10.87 16.72 -19.41
C SER A 43 -9.91 16.81 -20.59
N ALA A 44 -8.75 16.20 -20.43
CA ALA A 44 -7.76 16.01 -21.49
C ALA A 44 -7.26 14.59 -21.47
N VAL A 45 -7.22 13.96 -22.64
CA VAL A 45 -6.73 12.59 -22.84
C VAL A 45 -5.82 12.55 -24.06
N VAL A 46 -4.95 11.55 -24.11
CA VAL A 46 -4.05 11.32 -25.23
C VAL A 46 -4.44 10.02 -25.93
N HIS A 47 -4.51 10.09 -27.25
CA HIS A 47 -4.65 8.94 -28.13
C HIS A 47 -3.75 9.13 -29.34
N ASP A 48 -2.89 8.13 -29.62
CA ASP A 48 -1.86 8.19 -30.66
C ASP A 48 -1.02 9.48 -30.56
N SER A 49 -0.98 10.26 -31.63
CA SER A 49 -0.23 11.50 -31.74
C SER A 49 -1.04 12.76 -31.45
N SER A 50 -2.17 12.63 -30.77
CA SER A 50 -3.09 13.73 -30.48
C SER A 50 -3.53 13.79 -29.02
N MET A 51 -3.80 15.00 -28.55
CA MET A 51 -4.47 15.27 -27.27
C MET A 51 -5.91 15.72 -27.56
N PHE A 52 -6.87 15.18 -26.84
CA PHE A 52 -8.28 15.52 -26.94
C PHE A 52 -8.75 16.24 -25.68
N VAL A 53 -9.40 17.38 -25.86
CA VAL A 53 -9.95 18.21 -24.78
C VAL A 53 -11.47 18.24 -24.91
N PHE A 54 -12.18 17.87 -23.86
CA PHE A 54 -13.65 17.81 -23.84
C PHE A 54 -14.25 18.63 -22.72
N GLY A 55 -15.28 19.39 -23.03
CA GLY A 55 -16.17 20.02 -22.06
C GLY A 55 -15.52 21.08 -21.17
N GLY A 56 -15.98 21.14 -19.95
CA GLY A 56 -15.56 22.13 -18.96
C GLY A 56 -16.40 23.41 -18.95
N TYR A 57 -16.02 24.34 -18.07
CA TYR A 57 -16.57 25.68 -18.02
C TYR A 57 -15.84 26.61 -18.95
N THR A 58 -16.60 27.44 -19.67
CA THR A 58 -16.08 28.64 -20.35
C THR A 58 -16.87 29.88 -19.90
N GLY A 59 -16.34 31.07 -20.14
CA GLY A 59 -17.01 32.33 -19.84
C GLY A 59 -16.24 33.53 -20.38
N ASP A 60 -16.58 34.70 -19.95
CA ASP A 60 -15.86 35.91 -20.36
C ASP A 60 -14.45 35.92 -19.76
N ILE A 61 -13.46 36.17 -20.62
CA ILE A 61 -12.03 36.14 -20.29
C ILE A 61 -11.66 37.17 -19.19
N HIS A 62 -12.45 38.26 -19.08
CA HIS A 62 -12.12 39.36 -18.20
C HIS A 62 -12.91 39.45 -16.89
N SER A 63 -14.02 38.69 -16.73
CA SER A 63 -14.93 38.91 -15.61
C SER A 63 -15.41 37.64 -14.90
N ASN A 64 -15.03 36.43 -15.35
CA ASN A 64 -15.62 35.17 -14.90
C ASN A 64 -17.17 35.19 -14.89
N SER A 65 -17.76 36.03 -15.75
CA SER A 65 -19.20 36.12 -15.95
C SER A 65 -19.63 35.25 -17.12
N ASN A 66 -20.94 34.96 -17.21
CA ASN A 66 -21.51 34.11 -18.27
C ASN A 66 -20.88 32.71 -18.36
N LEU A 67 -20.60 32.11 -17.20
CA LEU A 67 -20.04 30.74 -17.13
C LEU A 67 -21.04 29.74 -17.70
N THR A 68 -20.62 29.00 -18.71
CA THR A 68 -21.39 27.94 -19.34
C THR A 68 -20.60 26.64 -19.44
N ASN A 69 -21.27 25.51 -19.22
CA ASN A 69 -20.70 24.22 -19.52
C ASN A 69 -20.64 23.98 -21.03
N LYS A 70 -19.70 23.19 -21.47
CA LYS A 70 -19.49 22.82 -22.87
C LYS A 70 -19.56 21.30 -23.08
N ASN A 71 -19.86 20.91 -24.32
CA ASN A 71 -19.81 19.56 -24.82
C ASN A 71 -19.02 19.44 -26.14
N ASP A 72 -18.19 20.44 -26.39
CA ASP A 72 -17.29 20.47 -27.55
C ASP A 72 -16.07 19.54 -27.33
N LEU A 73 -15.53 19.03 -28.42
CA LEU A 73 -14.34 18.20 -28.43
C LEU A 73 -13.32 18.82 -29.39
N PHE A 74 -12.12 19.08 -28.88
CA PHE A 74 -11.00 19.61 -29.64
C PHE A 74 -9.87 18.58 -29.69
N GLU A 75 -9.22 18.47 -30.84
CA GLU A 75 -8.03 17.66 -31.07
C GLU A 75 -6.83 18.58 -31.28
N TYR A 76 -5.76 18.37 -30.52
CA TYR A 76 -4.45 18.96 -30.75
C TYR A 76 -3.48 17.90 -31.28
N ARG A 77 -2.93 18.10 -32.45
CA ARG A 77 -1.92 17.23 -33.06
C ARG A 77 -0.53 17.66 -32.64
N PHE A 78 0.20 16.79 -31.95
CA PHE A 78 1.53 17.13 -31.42
C PHE A 78 2.54 17.46 -32.53
N GLN A 79 2.46 16.79 -33.68
CA GLN A 79 3.40 17.01 -34.80
C GLN A 79 3.21 18.34 -35.51
N THR A 80 1.98 18.76 -35.69
CA THR A 80 1.64 19.94 -36.49
C THR A 80 1.30 21.17 -35.67
N GLY A 81 1.08 21.00 -34.35
CA GLY A 81 0.62 22.09 -33.49
C GLY A 81 -0.78 22.59 -33.82
N GLN A 82 -1.57 21.82 -34.52
CA GLN A 82 -2.88 22.22 -35.01
C GLN A 82 -4.00 21.80 -34.08
N TRP A 83 -4.84 22.77 -33.70
CA TRP A 83 -6.12 22.52 -33.04
C TRP A 83 -7.22 22.38 -34.07
N THR A 84 -8.10 21.37 -33.88
CA THR A 84 -9.27 21.11 -34.71
C THR A 84 -10.48 20.83 -33.82
N GLU A 85 -11.56 21.56 -34.01
CA GLU A 85 -12.84 21.26 -33.37
C GLU A 85 -13.55 20.14 -34.11
N TRP A 86 -13.94 19.10 -33.36
CA TRP A 86 -14.69 17.99 -33.95
C TRP A 86 -16.15 18.37 -34.13
N LYS A 87 -16.71 18.08 -35.30
CA LYS A 87 -18.16 18.21 -35.62
C LYS A 87 -18.81 16.85 -35.51
N PHE A 88 -19.93 16.77 -34.82
CA PHE A 88 -20.63 15.54 -34.52
C PHE A 88 -21.90 15.39 -35.39
N ILE A 89 -22.29 14.14 -35.59
CA ILE A 89 -23.54 13.75 -36.25
C ILE A 89 -24.43 13.10 -35.17
N GLY A 90 -25.71 13.51 -35.08
CA GLY A 90 -26.68 12.93 -34.18
C GLY A 90 -26.65 13.49 -32.74
N LYS A 91 -27.00 12.66 -31.78
CA LYS A 91 -27.05 13.05 -30.37
C LYS A 91 -25.68 13.29 -29.79
N THR A 92 -25.56 14.27 -28.91
CA THR A 92 -24.35 14.59 -28.18
C THR A 92 -24.60 14.52 -26.68
N PRO A 93 -23.55 14.25 -25.86
CA PRO A 93 -23.68 14.37 -24.42
C PRO A 93 -24.11 15.78 -24.02
N VAL A 94 -24.85 15.89 -22.92
CA VAL A 94 -25.15 17.19 -22.33
C VAL A 94 -23.84 17.89 -21.96
N ALA A 95 -23.79 19.20 -22.17
CA ALA A 95 -22.66 20.03 -21.75
C ALA A 95 -22.36 19.87 -20.27
N ARG A 96 -21.10 19.65 -19.93
CA ARG A 96 -20.70 19.29 -18.56
C ARG A 96 -19.28 19.72 -18.20
N SER A 97 -19.04 19.80 -16.90
CA SER A 97 -17.74 20.02 -16.30
C SER A 97 -17.49 19.02 -15.16
N ALA A 98 -16.27 18.94 -14.67
CA ALA A 98 -15.88 18.08 -13.57
C ALA A 98 -16.29 16.60 -13.75
N HIS A 99 -16.33 16.16 -15.01
CA HIS A 99 -16.59 14.79 -15.45
C HIS A 99 -15.31 13.96 -15.46
N GLY A 100 -15.47 12.64 -15.59
CA GLY A 100 -14.38 11.71 -15.85
C GLY A 100 -14.21 11.44 -17.35
N ALA A 101 -12.99 11.22 -17.76
CA ALA A 101 -12.65 10.82 -19.13
C ALA A 101 -11.58 9.74 -19.16
N ALA A 102 -11.70 8.82 -20.09
CA ALA A 102 -10.76 7.73 -20.30
C ALA A 102 -10.65 7.38 -21.79
N VAL A 103 -9.53 6.80 -22.17
CA VAL A 103 -9.33 6.20 -23.50
C VAL A 103 -9.20 4.70 -23.34
N TYR A 104 -10.00 3.97 -24.06
CA TYR A 104 -9.95 2.52 -24.17
C TYR A 104 -10.47 2.05 -25.52
N ASP A 105 -9.80 1.08 -26.12
CA ASP A 105 -10.17 0.48 -27.41
C ASP A 105 -10.40 1.53 -28.50
N ASN A 106 -9.46 2.48 -28.64
CA ASN A 106 -9.50 3.59 -29.58
C ASN A 106 -10.75 4.50 -29.46
N LYS A 107 -11.37 4.51 -28.30
CA LYS A 107 -12.54 5.34 -28.00
C LYS A 107 -12.26 6.26 -26.82
N LEU A 108 -12.87 7.44 -26.87
CA LEU A 108 -12.99 8.33 -25.74
C LEU A 108 -14.28 7.97 -24.96
N TRP A 109 -14.14 7.79 -23.65
CA TRP A 109 -15.23 7.51 -22.72
C TRP A 109 -15.40 8.69 -21.78
N ILE A 110 -16.62 9.22 -21.68
CA ILE A 110 -16.98 10.32 -20.80
C ILE A 110 -17.99 9.80 -19.78
N PHE A 111 -17.76 10.09 -18.51
CA PHE A 111 -18.62 9.65 -17.41
C PHE A 111 -18.98 10.77 -16.46
N ALA A 112 -20.26 10.87 -16.10
CA ALA A 112 -20.78 11.73 -15.05
C ALA A 112 -20.43 13.22 -15.18
N GLY A 113 -20.17 13.91 -14.09
CA GLY A 113 -19.89 15.34 -14.06
C GLY A 113 -21.08 16.19 -13.64
N TYR A 114 -21.04 17.48 -13.94
CA TYR A 114 -22.03 18.47 -13.57
C TYR A 114 -22.48 19.29 -14.78
N ASP A 115 -23.78 19.39 -15.02
CA ASP A 115 -24.35 20.06 -16.19
C ASP A 115 -24.74 21.53 -15.95
N GLY A 116 -24.48 22.05 -14.77
CA GLY A 116 -24.91 23.38 -14.31
C GLY A 116 -26.13 23.34 -13.38
N ASN A 117 -26.94 22.29 -13.44
CA ASN A 117 -28.12 22.10 -12.60
C ASN A 117 -28.03 20.88 -11.72
N ALA A 118 -27.51 19.77 -12.26
CA ALA A 118 -27.46 18.49 -11.58
C ALA A 118 -26.14 17.77 -11.84
N ARG A 119 -25.76 16.89 -10.90
CA ARG A 119 -24.73 15.90 -11.12
C ARG A 119 -25.28 14.77 -11.96
N LEU A 120 -24.40 14.19 -12.79
CA LEU A 120 -24.75 13.18 -13.78
C LEU A 120 -24.14 11.82 -13.41
N ASN A 121 -24.64 10.76 -14.03
CA ASN A 121 -24.08 9.40 -13.97
C ASN A 121 -24.20 8.65 -15.29
N ASP A 122 -24.47 9.36 -16.38
CA ASP A 122 -24.50 8.82 -17.73
C ASP A 122 -23.08 8.59 -18.26
N MET A 123 -22.96 7.72 -19.24
CA MET A 123 -21.71 7.41 -19.90
C MET A 123 -21.89 7.50 -21.42
N TRP A 124 -20.92 8.13 -22.06
CA TRP A 124 -20.87 8.31 -23.52
C TRP A 124 -19.53 7.89 -24.08
N THR A 125 -19.52 7.43 -25.32
CA THR A 125 -18.30 7.06 -26.01
C THR A 125 -18.32 7.53 -27.47
N ILE A 126 -17.14 7.83 -27.99
CA ILE A 126 -16.93 8.20 -29.38
C ILE A 126 -15.63 7.57 -29.89
N SER A 127 -15.64 7.08 -31.13
CA SER A 127 -14.42 6.57 -31.78
C SER A 127 -13.43 7.71 -32.06
N LEU A 128 -12.16 7.48 -31.75
CA LEU A 128 -11.05 8.39 -32.07
C LEU A 128 -10.28 7.97 -33.32
N LEU A 129 -10.69 6.89 -33.97
CA LEU A 129 -10.03 6.40 -35.20
C LEU A 129 -10.28 7.36 -36.36
N PRO A 130 -9.23 7.64 -37.18
CA PRO A 130 -9.38 8.39 -38.41
C PRO A 130 -10.31 7.68 -39.40
N GLY A 131 -11.18 8.44 -40.08
CA GLY A 131 -12.09 7.91 -41.10
C GLY A 131 -13.39 7.26 -40.58
N GLU A 132 -13.53 7.08 -39.27
CA GLU A 132 -14.80 6.64 -38.71
C GLU A 132 -15.79 7.82 -38.50
N PRO A 133 -17.12 7.55 -38.56
CA PRO A 133 -18.11 8.58 -38.30
C PRO A 133 -17.97 9.18 -36.88
N ARG A 134 -18.03 10.48 -36.76
CA ARG A 134 -17.93 11.19 -35.44
C ARG A 134 -19.32 11.22 -34.77
N VAL A 135 -19.73 10.07 -34.25
CA VAL A 135 -21.01 9.84 -33.62
C VAL A 135 -20.80 9.44 -32.18
N TRP A 136 -21.46 10.17 -31.25
CA TRP A 136 -21.50 9.79 -29.85
C TRP A 136 -22.53 8.68 -29.63
N GLU A 137 -22.16 7.71 -28.85
CA GLU A 137 -23.03 6.61 -28.39
C GLU A 137 -23.20 6.69 -26.87
N GLU A 138 -24.44 6.67 -26.41
CA GLU A 138 -24.73 6.53 -25.00
C GLU A 138 -24.50 5.08 -24.59
N VAL A 139 -23.74 4.87 -23.52
CA VAL A 139 -23.39 3.54 -23.01
C VAL A 139 -24.44 3.09 -22.01
N HIS A 140 -25.06 1.96 -22.27
CA HIS A 140 -25.97 1.31 -21.32
C HIS A 140 -25.14 0.60 -20.24
N GLN A 141 -25.22 1.10 -19.01
CA GLN A 141 -24.46 0.62 -17.86
C GLN A 141 -25.28 -0.35 -17.02
N SER A 142 -24.62 -1.36 -16.44
CA SER A 142 -25.22 -2.35 -15.54
C SER A 142 -24.41 -2.54 -14.28
N GLY A 143 -24.88 -3.35 -13.34
CA GLY A 143 -24.20 -3.66 -12.09
C GLY A 143 -24.36 -2.57 -11.03
N ASP A 144 -23.33 -2.41 -10.19
CA ASP A 144 -23.32 -1.45 -9.07
C ASP A 144 -22.97 -0.04 -9.57
N CYS A 145 -23.84 0.57 -10.37
CA CYS A 145 -23.60 1.88 -10.94
C CYS A 145 -23.34 2.93 -9.84
N PRO A 146 -22.29 3.77 -9.98
CA PRO A 146 -22.08 4.88 -9.06
C PRO A 146 -23.29 5.83 -9.05
N PRO A 147 -23.56 6.49 -7.92
CA PRO A 147 -24.53 7.58 -7.89
C PRO A 147 -24.07 8.74 -8.77
N THR A 148 -24.99 9.68 -9.04
CA THR A 148 -24.61 10.92 -9.73
C THR A 148 -23.46 11.63 -9.02
N CYS A 149 -22.40 11.96 -9.72
CA CYS A 149 -21.16 12.46 -9.11
C CYS A 149 -20.36 13.39 -10.04
N CYS A 150 -19.53 14.20 -9.42
CA CYS A 150 -18.57 15.09 -10.07
C CYS A 150 -17.31 15.26 -9.22
N ASN A 151 -16.30 15.92 -9.77
CA ASN A 151 -15.02 16.21 -9.09
C ASN A 151 -14.29 14.96 -8.55
N PHE A 152 -14.34 13.89 -9.31
CA PHE A 152 -13.65 12.63 -9.07
C PHE A 152 -12.58 12.40 -10.16
N PRO A 153 -11.50 11.71 -9.85
CA PRO A 153 -10.53 11.28 -10.85
C PRO A 153 -10.93 9.94 -11.50
N VAL A 154 -10.37 9.70 -12.66
CA VAL A 154 -10.46 8.43 -13.39
C VAL A 154 -9.06 7.89 -13.65
N ALA A 155 -8.88 6.61 -13.43
CA ALA A 155 -7.69 5.86 -13.83
C ALA A 155 -8.09 4.61 -14.62
N VAL A 156 -7.28 4.25 -15.62
CA VAL A 156 -7.49 3.05 -16.44
C VAL A 156 -6.41 2.04 -16.12
N ALA A 157 -6.82 0.83 -15.78
CA ALA A 157 -5.94 -0.31 -15.55
C ALA A 157 -6.70 -1.61 -15.85
N ARG A 158 -6.00 -2.61 -16.39
CA ARG A 158 -6.53 -3.96 -16.59
C ARG A 158 -7.91 -4.01 -17.27
N GLU A 159 -8.04 -3.32 -18.40
CA GLU A 159 -9.28 -3.24 -19.18
C GLU A 159 -10.49 -2.66 -18.40
N SER A 160 -10.23 -1.89 -17.37
CA SER A 160 -11.23 -1.29 -16.51
C SER A 160 -10.95 0.18 -16.25
N MET A 161 -12.01 0.93 -15.98
CA MET A 161 -11.97 2.29 -15.50
C MET A 161 -12.26 2.29 -14.00
N PHE A 162 -11.46 2.98 -13.22
CA PHE A 162 -11.65 3.14 -11.79
C PHE A 162 -12.03 4.58 -11.47
N VAL A 163 -13.03 4.72 -10.59
CA VAL A 163 -13.53 5.99 -10.06
C VAL A 163 -13.52 5.93 -8.53
N PHE A 164 -12.90 6.91 -7.91
CA PHE A 164 -12.78 6.95 -6.45
C PHE A 164 -13.32 8.25 -5.88
N SER A 165 -14.21 8.15 -4.88
CA SER A 165 -14.73 9.27 -4.11
C SER A 165 -15.46 10.32 -5.00
N GLY A 166 -15.19 11.62 -4.77
CA GLY A 166 -15.91 12.69 -5.45
C GLY A 166 -17.20 13.11 -4.75
N GLN A 167 -17.84 14.14 -5.29
CA GLN A 167 -19.08 14.69 -4.75
C GLN A 167 -20.29 13.97 -5.34
N SER A 168 -21.16 13.45 -4.48
CA SER A 168 -22.42 12.80 -4.86
C SER A 168 -23.58 13.42 -4.09
N GLY A 169 -24.49 14.07 -4.79
CA GLY A 169 -25.56 14.84 -4.16
C GLY A 169 -25.01 15.87 -3.19
N ALA A 170 -25.54 15.92 -1.97
CA ALA A 170 -25.00 16.73 -0.88
C ALA A 170 -23.86 16.03 -0.11
N LYS A 171 -23.47 14.84 -0.51
CA LYS A 171 -22.51 13.99 0.21
C LYS A 171 -21.23 13.78 -0.61
N ILE A 172 -20.14 13.64 0.10
CA ILE A 172 -18.88 13.16 -0.42
C ILE A 172 -18.74 11.69 -0.01
N THR A 173 -18.35 10.82 -0.93
CA THR A 173 -18.21 9.38 -0.67
C THR A 173 -16.73 8.96 -0.68
N ASN A 174 -16.43 7.80 -0.10
CA ASN A 174 -15.10 7.16 -0.17
C ASN A 174 -15.15 5.78 -0.84
N SER A 175 -16.11 5.57 -1.72
CA SER A 175 -16.24 4.31 -2.45
C SER A 175 -15.36 4.28 -3.68
N LEU A 176 -14.77 3.12 -3.95
CA LEU A 176 -14.05 2.82 -5.18
C LEU A 176 -14.96 1.96 -6.08
N PHE A 177 -15.13 2.39 -7.32
CA PHE A 177 -15.90 1.69 -8.33
C PHE A 177 -15.02 1.28 -9.50
N GLN A 178 -15.26 0.10 -10.05
CA GLN A 178 -14.59 -0.44 -11.21
C GLN A 178 -15.60 -0.67 -12.33
N PHE A 179 -15.33 -0.11 -13.50
CA PHE A 179 -16.12 -0.31 -14.71
C PHE A 179 -15.34 -1.18 -15.71
N HIS A 180 -15.89 -2.37 -16.00
CA HIS A 180 -15.36 -3.23 -17.04
C HIS A 180 -15.84 -2.74 -18.42
N PHE A 181 -14.92 -2.25 -19.24
CA PHE A 181 -15.28 -1.65 -20.52
C PHE A 181 -16.00 -2.61 -21.49
N ARG A 182 -15.58 -3.87 -21.58
CA ARG A 182 -16.18 -4.85 -22.46
C ARG A 182 -17.57 -5.28 -22.01
N GLU A 183 -17.72 -5.53 -20.72
CA GLU A 183 -18.99 -5.98 -20.11
C GLU A 183 -19.96 -4.82 -19.87
N LYS A 184 -19.48 -3.57 -19.89
CA LYS A 184 -20.20 -2.35 -19.57
C LYS A 184 -20.89 -2.45 -18.20
N ARG A 185 -20.16 -3.03 -17.25
CA ARG A 185 -20.66 -3.35 -15.90
C ARG A 185 -19.80 -2.72 -14.83
N TRP A 186 -20.46 -2.13 -13.84
CA TRP A 186 -19.87 -1.59 -12.64
C TRP A 186 -19.82 -2.62 -11.52
N ILE A 187 -18.73 -2.58 -10.77
CA ILE A 187 -18.55 -3.29 -9.51
C ILE A 187 -18.13 -2.27 -8.46
N ARG A 188 -18.87 -2.24 -7.36
CA ARG A 188 -18.44 -1.51 -6.16
C ARG A 188 -17.43 -2.38 -5.42
N ILE A 189 -16.23 -1.86 -5.22
CA ILE A 189 -15.19 -2.60 -4.54
C ILE A 189 -15.49 -2.62 -3.04
N SER A 190 -15.61 -3.81 -2.48
CA SER A 190 -15.93 -4.06 -1.09
C SER A 190 -14.83 -3.61 -0.15
N THR A 191 -15.21 -3.10 1.03
CA THR A 191 -14.30 -2.78 2.14
C THR A 191 -14.04 -3.98 3.06
N GLU A 192 -14.48 -5.18 2.70
CA GLU A 192 -14.29 -6.41 3.49
C GLU A 192 -12.81 -6.73 3.78
N HIS A 193 -11.89 -6.14 3.03
CA HIS A 193 -10.45 -6.28 3.27
C HIS A 193 -9.96 -5.63 4.57
N ILE A 194 -10.74 -4.75 5.19
CA ILE A 194 -10.50 -4.27 6.55
C ILE A 194 -10.37 -5.46 7.51
N LEU A 195 -11.10 -6.53 7.26
CA LEU A 195 -11.10 -7.76 8.04
C LEU A 195 -9.77 -8.55 7.96
N ARG A 196 -8.95 -8.26 6.96
CA ARG A 196 -7.62 -8.89 6.78
C ARG A 196 -6.48 -8.07 7.36
N GLY A 197 -6.78 -7.06 8.16
CA GLY A 197 -5.79 -6.20 8.78
C GLY A 197 -5.20 -5.12 7.88
N ALA A 198 -5.77 -4.92 6.69
CA ALA A 198 -5.38 -3.83 5.81
C ALA A 198 -5.88 -2.48 6.34
N PRO A 199 -5.17 -1.37 6.08
CA PRO A 199 -5.65 -0.04 6.38
C PRO A 199 -7.00 0.26 5.71
N PRO A 200 -7.84 1.13 6.30
CA PRO A 200 -9.09 1.55 5.69
C PRO A 200 -8.82 2.33 4.39
N PRO A 201 -9.83 2.45 3.50
CA PRO A 201 -9.73 3.34 2.35
C PRO A 201 -9.43 4.78 2.80
N PRO A 202 -8.86 5.61 1.91
CA PRO A 202 -8.68 7.02 2.21
C PRO A 202 -9.99 7.68 2.61
N ALA A 203 -9.93 8.73 3.45
CA ALA A 203 -11.08 9.54 3.77
C ALA A 203 -11.73 10.09 2.50
N ARG A 204 -13.06 10.25 2.54
CA ARG A 204 -13.83 10.86 1.46
C ARG A 204 -13.26 12.22 1.07
N ARG A 205 -13.18 12.46 -0.23
CA ARG A 205 -12.57 13.67 -0.78
C ARG A 205 -13.09 14.00 -2.17
N TYR A 206 -12.82 15.22 -2.63
CA TYR A 206 -13.09 15.64 -3.99
C TYR A 206 -11.96 16.54 -4.52
N GLY A 207 -11.84 16.68 -5.84
CA GLY A 207 -10.77 17.46 -6.45
C GLY A 207 -9.37 16.87 -6.31
N HIS A 208 -9.29 15.60 -5.94
CA HIS A 208 -8.05 14.81 -5.89
C HIS A 208 -7.70 14.26 -7.27
N THR A 209 -6.50 13.70 -7.38
CA THR A 209 -6.06 12.95 -8.57
C THR A 209 -5.88 11.48 -8.26
N MET A 210 -6.05 10.65 -9.27
CA MET A 210 -5.77 9.22 -9.23
C MET A 210 -5.11 8.80 -10.53
N VAL A 211 -3.98 8.14 -10.42
CA VAL A 211 -3.23 7.60 -11.55
C VAL A 211 -2.98 6.11 -11.36
N SER A 212 -2.81 5.38 -12.44
CA SER A 212 -2.43 3.97 -12.41
C SER A 212 -0.98 3.81 -12.82
N PHE A 213 -0.27 2.95 -12.09
CA PHE A 213 1.06 2.49 -12.46
C PHE A 213 1.25 1.05 -11.99
N ASP A 214 1.73 0.18 -12.89
CA ASP A 214 1.86 -1.25 -12.63
C ASP A 214 0.53 -1.84 -12.12
N ARG A 215 0.52 -2.46 -10.96
CA ARG A 215 -0.67 -3.05 -10.33
C ARG A 215 -1.35 -2.14 -9.29
N HIS A 216 -1.04 -0.86 -9.29
CA HIS A 216 -1.49 0.06 -8.26
C HIS A 216 -2.26 1.24 -8.82
N LEU A 217 -3.19 1.75 -8.01
CA LEU A 217 -3.80 3.07 -8.18
C LEU A 217 -3.24 3.99 -7.08
N TYR A 218 -2.81 5.20 -7.46
CA TYR A 218 -2.25 6.18 -6.53
C TYR A 218 -3.19 7.38 -6.43
N VAL A 219 -3.58 7.73 -5.22
CA VAL A 219 -4.49 8.85 -4.93
C VAL A 219 -3.75 9.92 -4.13
N PHE A 220 -3.78 11.15 -4.62
CA PHE A 220 -3.14 12.29 -3.97
C PHE A 220 -4.08 13.48 -3.83
N GLY A 221 -4.01 14.14 -2.66
CA GLY A 221 -4.62 15.43 -2.41
C GLY A 221 -6.14 15.43 -2.37
N GLY A 222 -6.71 16.51 -2.87
CA GLY A 222 -8.14 16.81 -2.78
C GLY A 222 -8.53 17.49 -1.47
N ALA A 223 -9.80 17.87 -1.36
CA ALA A 223 -10.37 18.39 -0.12
C ALA A 223 -11.11 17.26 0.60
N ALA A 224 -10.76 17.00 1.85
CA ALA A 224 -11.40 16.07 2.75
C ALA A 224 -12.05 16.85 3.90
N ASP A 225 -13.38 16.92 3.90
CA ASP A 225 -14.15 17.78 4.78
C ASP A 225 -13.65 19.26 4.74
N SER A 226 -13.08 19.78 5.80
CA SER A 226 -12.53 21.15 5.88
C SER A 226 -11.01 21.23 5.73
N THR A 227 -10.35 20.13 5.36
CA THR A 227 -8.89 20.03 5.30
C THR A 227 -8.40 19.74 3.89
N LEU A 228 -7.14 20.12 3.61
CA LEU A 228 -6.40 19.76 2.40
C LEU A 228 -5.30 18.76 2.77
N PRO A 229 -5.56 17.45 2.75
CA PRO A 229 -4.55 16.46 3.05
C PRO A 229 -3.46 16.41 1.96
N ASN A 230 -2.25 16.10 2.36
CA ASN A 230 -1.11 15.90 1.47
C ASN A 230 -0.57 14.47 1.49
N ASP A 231 -1.37 13.55 1.99
CA ASP A 231 -1.05 12.13 2.02
C ASP A 231 -1.19 11.50 0.63
N LEU A 232 -0.36 10.51 0.36
CA LEU A 232 -0.40 9.70 -0.84
C LEU A 232 -0.87 8.30 -0.47
N HIS A 233 -1.98 7.89 -1.07
CA HIS A 233 -2.55 6.56 -0.88
C HIS A 233 -2.34 5.69 -2.11
N CYS A 234 -2.20 4.40 -1.87
CA CYS A 234 -2.00 3.39 -2.89
C CYS A 234 -2.99 2.24 -2.72
N TYR A 235 -3.68 1.88 -3.78
CA TYR A 235 -4.56 0.71 -3.85
C TYR A 235 -3.89 -0.37 -4.69
N ASP A 236 -3.67 -1.55 -4.11
CA ASP A 236 -3.10 -2.71 -4.81
C ASP A 236 -4.22 -3.50 -5.49
N LEU A 237 -4.20 -3.59 -6.81
CA LEU A 237 -5.21 -4.28 -7.62
C LEU A 237 -5.21 -5.81 -7.42
N ASP A 238 -4.09 -6.39 -7.04
CA ASP A 238 -3.98 -7.84 -6.82
C ASP A 238 -4.51 -8.24 -5.45
N THR A 239 -4.07 -7.55 -4.40
CA THR A 239 -4.51 -7.82 -3.03
C THR A 239 -5.80 -7.13 -2.66
N GLN A 240 -6.24 -6.16 -3.48
CA GLN A 240 -7.41 -5.31 -3.24
C GLN A 240 -7.36 -4.59 -1.89
N THR A 241 -6.19 -4.08 -1.52
CA THR A 241 -5.94 -3.41 -0.25
C THR A 241 -5.42 -2.00 -0.45
N TRP A 242 -5.79 -1.10 0.47
CA TRP A 242 -5.26 0.25 0.56
C TRP A 242 -4.03 0.32 1.45
N ASN A 243 -3.07 1.16 1.09
CA ASN A 243 -1.93 1.53 1.91
C ASN A 243 -1.66 3.03 1.79
N THR A 244 -1.10 3.62 2.83
CA THR A 244 -0.58 4.99 2.78
C THR A 244 0.92 4.94 2.54
N ILE A 245 1.40 5.72 1.58
CA ILE A 245 2.82 5.81 1.28
C ILE A 245 3.42 6.91 2.15
N LEU A 246 4.39 6.53 2.97
CA LEU A 246 5.16 7.48 3.76
C LEU A 246 6.31 8.04 2.90
N PRO A 247 6.52 9.36 2.89
CA PRO A 247 7.66 9.95 2.19
C PRO A 247 8.97 9.48 2.82
N SER A 248 9.99 9.29 2.00
CA SER A 248 11.35 9.03 2.50
C SER A 248 11.90 10.27 3.22
N GLU A 249 12.79 10.03 4.18
CA GLU A 249 13.44 11.10 4.95
C GLU A 249 14.16 12.08 4.02
N GLY A 250 13.94 13.38 4.22
CA GLY A 250 14.50 14.43 3.35
C GLY A 250 13.72 14.72 2.08
N SER A 251 12.62 14.00 1.80
CA SER A 251 11.77 14.28 0.63
C SER A 251 11.07 15.63 0.75
N GLN A 252 10.95 16.33 -0.38
CA GLN A 252 10.10 17.50 -0.49
C GLN A 252 8.67 17.08 -0.75
N VAL A 253 7.83 17.08 0.28
CA VAL A 253 6.42 16.68 0.17
C VAL A 253 5.60 17.87 -0.31
N PRO A 254 4.73 17.73 -1.34
CA PRO A 254 3.82 18.79 -1.73
C PRO A 254 2.87 19.14 -0.59
N SER A 255 2.53 20.42 -0.45
CA SER A 255 1.44 20.83 0.44
C SER A 255 0.09 20.31 -0.07
N GLY A 256 -0.89 20.15 0.84
CA GLY A 256 -2.24 19.77 0.48
C GLY A 256 -2.85 20.72 -0.55
N ARG A 257 -3.55 20.17 -1.53
CA ARG A 257 -4.15 20.90 -2.64
C ARG A 257 -5.31 20.14 -3.27
N LEU A 258 -6.19 20.88 -3.94
CA LEU A 258 -7.26 20.30 -4.75
C LEU A 258 -7.21 20.87 -6.17
N PHE A 259 -7.85 20.20 -7.10
CA PHE A 259 -7.93 20.55 -8.52
C PHE A 259 -6.57 20.71 -9.22
N HIS A 260 -5.55 20.04 -8.69
CA HIS A 260 -4.27 19.88 -9.36
C HIS A 260 -4.37 18.87 -10.51
N ALA A 261 -3.38 18.87 -11.39
CA ALA A 261 -3.26 17.89 -12.45
C ALA A 261 -2.17 16.88 -12.12
N ALA A 262 -2.34 15.65 -12.59
CA ALA A 262 -1.35 14.59 -12.48
C ALA A 262 -1.19 13.85 -13.79
N ALA A 263 0.03 13.43 -14.09
CA ALA A 263 0.36 12.60 -15.26
C ALA A 263 1.48 11.62 -14.92
N VAL A 264 1.47 10.47 -15.58
CA VAL A 264 2.51 9.45 -15.47
C VAL A 264 3.35 9.45 -16.74
N VAL A 265 4.67 9.52 -16.55
CA VAL A 265 5.64 9.37 -17.64
C VAL A 265 6.67 8.33 -17.20
N GLY A 266 6.72 7.20 -17.89
CA GLY A 266 7.54 6.07 -17.49
C GLY A 266 7.13 5.55 -16.10
N ASP A 267 8.06 5.58 -15.16
CA ASP A 267 7.88 5.15 -13.77
C ASP A 267 7.78 6.32 -12.77
N VAL A 268 7.39 7.49 -13.25
CA VAL A 268 7.29 8.72 -12.45
C VAL A 268 5.91 9.36 -12.61
N MET A 269 5.32 9.75 -11.48
CA MET A 269 4.14 10.61 -11.45
C MET A 269 4.57 12.07 -11.29
N PHE A 270 3.98 12.94 -12.10
CA PHE A 270 4.13 14.38 -11.98
C PHE A 270 2.83 15.01 -11.51
N ILE A 271 2.93 15.94 -10.58
CA ILE A 271 1.81 16.74 -10.08
C ILE A 271 2.08 18.21 -10.39
N PHE A 272 1.08 18.89 -10.92
CA PHE A 272 1.20 20.29 -11.29
C PHE A 272 -0.01 21.10 -10.80
N GLY A 273 0.29 22.28 -10.23
CA GLY A 273 -0.69 23.30 -9.95
C GLY A 273 -1.64 22.96 -8.80
N GLY A 274 -2.87 23.33 -8.98
CA GLY A 274 -3.94 23.18 -7.99
C GLY A 274 -4.13 24.41 -7.10
N THR A 275 -5.17 24.33 -6.27
CA THR A 275 -5.48 25.34 -5.25
C THR A 275 -4.97 24.87 -3.91
N VAL A 276 -4.10 25.64 -3.30
CA VAL A 276 -3.54 25.43 -1.95
C VAL A 276 -4.28 26.29 -0.92
N ASP A 277 -3.83 26.30 0.32
CA ASP A 277 -4.40 27.13 1.38
C ASP A 277 -4.55 28.60 0.96
N ASN A 278 -5.53 29.28 1.57
CA ASN A 278 -5.87 30.66 1.26
C ASN A 278 -6.33 30.91 -0.20
N ASN A 279 -6.86 29.87 -0.86
CA ASN A 279 -7.37 29.94 -2.22
C ASN A 279 -6.33 30.41 -3.27
N VAL A 280 -5.07 30.10 -3.02
CA VAL A 280 -3.96 30.44 -3.92
C VAL A 280 -3.79 29.34 -4.98
N ARG A 281 -3.66 29.75 -6.26
CA ARG A 281 -3.31 28.83 -7.36
C ARG A 281 -1.80 28.63 -7.37
N SER A 282 -1.36 27.37 -7.31
CA SER A 282 0.06 27.01 -7.31
C SER A 282 0.59 26.81 -8.73
N GLY A 283 1.81 27.28 -8.97
CA GLY A 283 2.56 26.97 -10.20
C GLY A 283 3.65 25.90 -10.01
N GLU A 284 3.65 25.23 -8.87
CA GLU A 284 4.67 24.23 -8.53
C GLU A 284 4.46 22.92 -9.27
N THR A 285 5.58 22.28 -9.62
CA THR A 285 5.63 20.93 -10.20
C THR A 285 6.39 20.01 -9.26
N TYR A 286 5.80 18.88 -8.92
CA TYR A 286 6.42 17.83 -8.11
C TYR A 286 6.50 16.54 -8.89
N ARG A 287 7.54 15.75 -8.60
CA ARG A 287 7.67 14.40 -9.13
C ARG A 287 7.67 13.38 -7.99
N PHE A 288 7.04 12.24 -8.24
CA PHE A 288 7.06 11.09 -7.37
C PHE A 288 7.55 9.86 -8.14
N GLN A 289 8.62 9.23 -7.65
CA GLN A 289 9.17 8.02 -8.23
C GLN A 289 8.38 6.80 -7.76
N PHE A 290 7.75 6.08 -8.69
CA PHE A 290 7.12 4.81 -8.36
C PHE A 290 8.17 3.75 -8.05
N SER A 291 7.88 2.89 -7.08
CA SER A 291 8.68 1.70 -6.86
C SER A 291 8.10 0.55 -7.69
N SER A 292 8.95 -0.03 -8.55
CA SER A 292 8.60 -1.15 -9.44
C SER A 292 9.05 -2.51 -8.91
N TYR A 293 9.44 -2.61 -7.63
CA TYR A 293 9.90 -3.87 -7.06
C TYR A 293 8.74 -4.75 -6.59
N PRO A 294 8.93 -6.09 -6.58
CA PRO A 294 7.91 -7.06 -6.21
C PRO A 294 7.33 -6.84 -4.82
N LYS A 295 6.15 -7.39 -4.58
CA LYS A 295 5.45 -7.32 -3.29
C LYS A 295 6.35 -7.83 -2.16
N CYS A 296 6.24 -7.19 -0.99
CA CYS A 296 6.89 -7.67 0.22
C CYS A 296 6.35 -9.04 0.64
N THR A 297 7.25 -9.98 0.88
CA THR A 297 6.92 -11.36 1.29
C THR A 297 7.01 -11.60 2.80
N LEU A 298 7.28 -10.57 3.61
CA LEU A 298 7.54 -10.71 5.05
C LEU A 298 6.43 -11.48 5.77
N HIS A 299 5.19 -11.05 5.58
CA HIS A 299 4.02 -11.66 6.21
C HIS A 299 3.79 -13.10 5.74
N ASP A 300 4.01 -13.35 4.46
CA ASP A 300 3.82 -14.69 3.87
C ASP A 300 4.94 -15.65 4.33
N ASP A 301 6.17 -15.16 4.46
CA ASP A 301 7.32 -15.95 4.93
C ASP A 301 7.16 -16.35 6.40
N PHE A 302 6.75 -15.44 7.26
CA PHE A 302 6.47 -15.76 8.66
C PHE A 302 5.21 -16.62 8.82
N GLY A 303 4.19 -16.40 8.01
CA GLY A 303 3.01 -17.27 7.96
C GLY A 303 3.37 -18.71 7.59
N ARG A 304 4.25 -18.89 6.62
CA ARG A 304 4.79 -20.21 6.23
C ARG A 304 5.60 -20.85 7.37
N LEU A 305 6.44 -20.07 8.07
CA LEU A 305 7.18 -20.54 9.23
C LEU A 305 6.27 -21.17 10.29
N LEU A 306 5.16 -20.51 10.60
CA LEU A 306 4.16 -21.01 11.54
C LEU A 306 3.46 -22.27 11.01
N HIS A 307 3.04 -22.26 9.75
CA HIS A 307 2.26 -23.34 9.15
C HIS A 307 3.08 -24.63 9.01
N GLU A 308 4.31 -24.51 8.56
CA GLU A 308 5.24 -25.64 8.40
C GLU A 308 5.88 -26.08 9.71
N LYS A 309 5.71 -25.33 10.79
CA LYS A 309 6.25 -25.62 12.14
C LYS A 309 7.77 -25.86 12.15
N LEU A 310 8.49 -25.13 11.31
CA LEU A 310 9.94 -25.25 11.20
C LEU A 310 10.64 -24.53 12.37
N PHE A 311 11.63 -25.18 12.97
CA PHE A 311 12.46 -24.58 14.04
C PHE A 311 11.68 -24.08 15.25
N CYS A 312 10.53 -24.70 15.58
CA CYS A 312 9.79 -24.38 16.80
C CYS A 312 10.65 -24.63 18.04
N ASP A 313 10.65 -23.71 18.96
CA ASP A 313 11.44 -23.74 20.20
C ASP A 313 10.60 -23.58 21.46
N MET A 314 9.28 -23.42 21.30
CA MET A 314 8.31 -23.40 22.38
C MET A 314 6.97 -24.02 21.99
N GLU A 315 6.10 -24.25 22.95
CA GLU A 315 4.70 -24.59 22.71
C GLU A 315 3.73 -23.91 23.65
N PHE A 316 2.51 -23.71 23.18
CA PHE A 316 1.38 -23.31 24.01
C PHE A 316 0.52 -24.50 24.37
N ILE A 317 0.05 -24.56 25.60
CA ILE A 317 -0.91 -25.55 26.10
C ILE A 317 -2.21 -24.79 26.37
N VAL A 318 -3.20 -24.98 25.50
CA VAL A 318 -4.37 -24.10 25.41
C VAL A 318 -5.65 -24.84 25.75
N GLY A 319 -6.48 -24.22 26.59
CA GLY A 319 -7.79 -24.70 26.96
C GLY A 319 -7.76 -25.87 27.97
N GLU A 320 -8.93 -26.30 28.40
CA GLU A 320 -9.10 -27.47 29.28
C GLU A 320 -8.71 -28.78 28.59
N SER A 321 -8.81 -28.83 27.27
CA SER A 321 -8.38 -29.97 26.44
C SER A 321 -6.86 -30.10 26.33
N GLU A 322 -6.10 -29.18 26.94
CA GLU A 322 -4.62 -29.11 26.83
C GLU A 322 -4.09 -29.24 25.40
N THR A 323 -4.74 -28.55 24.46
CA THR A 323 -4.31 -28.54 23.05
C THR A 323 -2.92 -27.94 22.94
N ARG A 324 -1.98 -28.68 22.33
CA ARG A 324 -0.58 -28.25 22.16
C ARG A 324 -0.36 -27.58 20.82
N ILE A 325 0.16 -26.37 20.86
CA ILE A 325 0.40 -25.54 19.68
C ILE A 325 1.86 -25.08 19.67
N PRO A 326 2.71 -25.65 18.81
CA PRO A 326 4.11 -25.23 18.71
C PRO A 326 4.24 -23.82 18.12
N ALA A 327 5.25 -23.08 18.58
CA ALA A 327 5.51 -21.71 18.15
C ALA A 327 7.00 -21.35 18.27
N HIS A 328 7.32 -20.11 18.00
CA HIS A 328 8.67 -19.58 18.02
C HIS A 328 8.76 -18.43 19.02
N ILE A 329 9.68 -18.54 19.97
CA ILE A 329 9.89 -17.54 21.04
C ILE A 329 10.14 -16.15 20.43
N ALA A 330 11.00 -16.07 19.41
CA ALA A 330 11.34 -14.82 18.76
C ALA A 330 10.09 -14.06 18.25
N MET A 331 9.18 -14.76 17.57
CA MET A 331 7.97 -14.15 17.02
C MET A 331 6.99 -13.73 18.12
N VAL A 332 6.78 -14.60 19.10
CA VAL A 332 5.85 -14.34 20.21
C VAL A 332 6.35 -13.20 21.10
N ALA A 333 7.63 -13.19 21.46
CA ALA A 333 8.24 -12.15 22.29
C ALA A 333 8.28 -10.79 21.60
N ALA A 334 8.51 -10.76 20.27
CA ALA A 334 8.52 -9.53 19.51
C ALA A 334 7.13 -8.86 19.48
N ARG A 335 6.05 -9.64 19.48
CA ARG A 335 4.71 -9.16 19.20
C ARG A 335 3.82 -8.95 20.43
N SER A 336 4.08 -9.63 21.54
CA SER A 336 3.27 -9.56 22.74
C SER A 336 4.11 -9.48 24.00
N LYS A 337 4.10 -8.33 24.65
CA LYS A 337 4.77 -8.13 25.95
C LYS A 337 4.20 -9.00 27.06
N PHE A 338 2.90 -9.29 27.00
CA PHE A 338 2.27 -10.20 27.94
C PHE A 338 2.82 -11.63 27.80
N LEU A 339 2.88 -12.15 26.59
CA LEU A 339 3.38 -13.49 26.33
C LEU A 339 4.89 -13.58 26.57
N GLU A 340 5.65 -12.53 26.23
CA GLU A 340 7.06 -12.39 26.56
C GLU A 340 7.30 -12.54 28.07
N ALA A 341 6.53 -11.82 28.88
CA ALA A 341 6.62 -11.92 30.34
C ALA A 341 6.29 -13.33 30.85
N ARG A 342 5.33 -14.01 30.24
CA ARG A 342 4.99 -15.40 30.57
C ARG A 342 6.13 -16.37 30.27
N ILE A 343 6.81 -16.20 29.13
CA ILE A 343 7.99 -17.00 28.76
C ILE A 343 9.13 -16.78 29.76
N ARG A 344 9.42 -15.53 30.13
CA ARG A 344 10.42 -15.20 31.17
C ARG A 344 10.10 -15.86 32.49
N TYR A 345 8.87 -15.76 32.94
CA TYR A 345 8.42 -16.38 34.19
C TYR A 345 8.65 -17.90 34.21
N THR A 346 8.32 -18.57 33.12
CA THR A 346 8.53 -20.03 32.98
C THR A 346 10.02 -20.40 33.04
N ARG A 347 10.88 -19.60 32.40
CA ARG A 347 12.34 -19.78 32.41
C ARG A 347 12.92 -19.57 33.82
N GLU A 348 12.52 -18.52 34.53
CA GLU A 348 12.96 -18.25 35.91
C GLU A 348 12.54 -19.33 36.91
N LYS A 349 11.31 -19.83 36.76
CA LYS A 349 10.81 -20.93 37.58
C LYS A 349 11.61 -22.21 37.41
N ARG A 350 11.97 -22.53 36.15
CA ARG A 350 12.81 -23.69 35.84
C ARG A 350 14.24 -23.54 36.38
N GLY A 351 14.84 -22.36 36.25
CA GLY A 351 16.15 -22.06 36.85
C GLY A 351 16.21 -22.30 38.33
N LYS A 352 15.25 -21.77 39.08
CA LYS A 352 15.14 -21.95 40.55
C LYS A 352 14.88 -23.41 40.95
N GLN A 353 14.22 -24.21 40.10
CA GLN A 353 13.99 -25.62 40.39
C GLN A 353 15.27 -26.46 40.12
N SER A 354 16.01 -26.15 39.09
CA SER A 354 17.30 -26.77 38.80
C SER A 354 18.35 -26.47 39.90
N GLU A 355 18.38 -25.24 40.44
CA GLU A 355 19.28 -24.88 41.56
C GLU A 355 18.92 -25.62 42.85
N ARG A 356 17.63 -25.85 43.14
CA ARG A 356 17.16 -26.63 44.29
C ARG A 356 17.53 -28.10 44.20
N ASP A 357 17.41 -28.68 42.98
CA ASP A 357 17.73 -30.09 42.75
C ASP A 357 19.27 -30.34 42.86
N VAL A 358 20.09 -29.36 42.47
CA VAL A 358 21.57 -29.40 42.64
C VAL A 358 21.95 -29.32 44.12
N HIS A 359 21.22 -28.55 44.95
CA HIS A 359 21.49 -28.42 46.39
C HIS A 359 20.96 -29.58 47.24
N GLN A 360 20.06 -30.44 46.71
CA GLN A 360 19.50 -31.59 47.44
C GLN A 360 20.22 -32.91 47.16
N GLY A 361 21.33 -32.95 46.47
CA GLY A 361 22.24 -34.08 46.35
C GLY A 361 21.58 -35.42 45.99
N SER A 362 20.60 -35.44 45.09
CA SER A 362 19.95 -36.67 44.61
C SER A 362 20.76 -37.32 43.52
N ASP A 363 21.14 -38.55 43.78
CA ASP A 363 21.85 -39.49 42.89
C ASP A 363 21.24 -39.52 41.47
N PRO A 364 22.06 -39.55 40.40
CA PRO A 364 21.55 -39.51 39.01
C PRO A 364 20.99 -40.85 38.51
N GLN A 365 20.84 -41.87 39.34
CA GLN A 365 20.31 -43.17 38.94
C GLN A 365 18.98 -43.48 39.60
N GLY A 366 17.88 -43.24 38.89
CA GLY A 366 16.61 -43.88 39.26
C GLY A 366 15.42 -42.98 39.53
N LYS A 367 15.08 -42.12 38.61
CA LYS A 367 13.66 -41.78 38.36
C LYS A 367 13.48 -41.55 36.88
N THR A 368 12.74 -42.40 36.27
CA THR A 368 12.00 -42.09 35.02
C THR A 368 11.12 -40.88 35.36
N GLY A 369 11.72 -39.70 35.34
CA GLY A 369 11.02 -38.45 35.58
C GLY A 369 9.87 -38.37 34.61
N GLU A 370 8.67 -38.16 35.11
CA GLU A 370 7.55 -37.72 34.34
C GLU A 370 8.05 -36.59 33.45
N ARG A 371 8.10 -36.84 32.12
CA ARG A 371 8.34 -35.78 31.16
C ARG A 371 7.34 -34.67 31.49
N GLY A 372 7.82 -33.48 31.76
CA GLY A 372 6.96 -32.35 32.01
C GLY A 372 5.85 -32.25 30.98
N PRO A 373 4.79 -31.53 31.24
CA PRO A 373 3.60 -31.48 30.39
C PRO A 373 3.86 -31.01 28.95
N SER A 374 5.08 -30.61 28.62
CA SER A 374 5.49 -30.06 27.33
C SER A 374 6.58 -30.90 26.66
N ASN A 375 6.53 -30.97 25.33
CA ASN A 375 7.60 -31.56 24.51
C ASN A 375 8.81 -30.62 24.36
N PHE A 376 8.63 -29.34 24.66
CA PHE A 376 9.64 -28.28 24.58
C PHE A 376 10.06 -27.82 25.98
N CYS A 377 11.27 -27.29 26.09
CA CYS A 377 11.75 -26.72 27.34
C CYS A 377 10.96 -25.49 27.79
N ASP A 378 10.54 -24.67 26.84
CA ASP A 378 9.76 -23.46 27.07
C ASP A 378 8.31 -23.68 26.67
N TYR A 379 7.38 -23.40 27.57
CA TYR A 379 5.95 -23.53 27.31
C TYR A 379 5.13 -22.47 28.07
N VAL A 380 3.96 -22.15 27.53
CA VAL A 380 3.00 -21.24 28.18
C VAL A 380 1.64 -21.93 28.28
N LYS A 381 1.06 -21.97 29.49
CA LYS A 381 -0.29 -22.50 29.72
C LYS A 381 -1.32 -21.37 29.66
N LEU A 382 -2.37 -21.57 28.86
CA LEU A 382 -3.50 -20.66 28.67
C LEU A 382 -4.82 -21.44 28.86
N LYS A 383 -5.19 -21.71 30.12
CA LYS A 383 -6.34 -22.57 30.45
C LYS A 383 -7.67 -22.00 29.98
N ASP A 384 -7.84 -20.68 30.09
CA ASP A 384 -9.10 -20.00 29.82
C ASP A 384 -9.28 -19.61 28.34
N ALA A 385 -8.32 -19.96 27.48
CA ALA A 385 -8.36 -19.65 26.06
C ALA A 385 -9.02 -20.77 25.25
N VAL A 386 -9.84 -20.36 24.28
CA VAL A 386 -10.39 -21.29 23.27
C VAL A 386 -9.29 -21.61 22.24
N PRO A 387 -8.95 -22.88 22.01
CA PRO A 387 -7.85 -23.22 21.10
C PRO A 387 -7.98 -22.67 19.69
N GLU A 388 -9.19 -22.64 19.12
CA GLU A 388 -9.47 -22.11 17.79
C GLU A 388 -9.23 -20.59 17.74
N ALA A 389 -9.69 -19.85 18.74
CA ALA A 389 -9.45 -18.42 18.87
C ALA A 389 -7.96 -18.11 19.06
N PHE A 390 -7.27 -18.90 19.87
CA PHE A 390 -5.83 -18.71 20.08
C PHE A 390 -5.01 -18.97 18.81
N LYS A 391 -5.39 -19.95 17.99
CA LYS A 391 -4.75 -20.16 16.67
C LYS A 391 -4.88 -18.93 15.76
N MET A 392 -6.01 -18.25 15.81
CA MET A 392 -6.19 -16.99 15.06
C MET A 392 -5.31 -15.87 15.60
N VAL A 393 -5.19 -15.75 16.93
CA VAL A 393 -4.26 -14.80 17.56
C VAL A 393 -2.82 -15.11 17.17
N LEU A 394 -2.44 -16.39 17.19
CA LEU A 394 -1.10 -16.81 16.81
C LEU A 394 -0.83 -16.52 15.32
N ASN A 395 -1.79 -16.78 14.44
CA ASN A 395 -1.66 -16.41 13.02
C ASN A 395 -1.47 -14.89 12.86
N TYR A 396 -2.21 -14.08 13.61
CA TYR A 396 -2.01 -12.62 13.62
C TYR A 396 -0.60 -12.23 14.09
N ILE A 397 -0.06 -12.86 15.11
CA ILE A 397 1.31 -12.61 15.59
C ILE A 397 2.34 -12.74 14.45
N TYR A 398 2.18 -13.73 13.59
CA TYR A 398 3.11 -13.99 12.47
C TYR A 398 2.82 -13.20 11.21
N THR A 399 1.57 -12.88 10.94
CA THR A 399 1.15 -12.35 9.64
C THR A 399 0.53 -10.95 9.69
N ASP A 400 0.29 -10.42 10.88
CA ASP A 400 -0.46 -9.16 11.08
C ASP A 400 -1.87 -9.17 10.46
N ARG A 401 -2.40 -10.36 10.17
CA ARG A 401 -3.70 -10.57 9.51
C ARG A 401 -4.59 -11.47 10.35
N ILE A 402 -5.89 -11.16 10.31
CA ILE A 402 -6.93 -12.06 10.78
C ILE A 402 -7.54 -12.69 9.52
N ASP A 403 -7.51 -14.01 9.45
CA ASP A 403 -8.17 -14.77 8.39
C ASP A 403 -9.21 -15.69 9.04
N PRO A 404 -10.45 -15.23 9.20
CA PRO A 404 -11.54 -16.10 9.59
C PRO A 404 -11.77 -17.08 8.45
N THR A 405 -11.94 -18.33 8.81
CA THR A 405 -12.15 -19.46 7.90
C THR A 405 -13.10 -19.17 6.75
N ASN A 406 -13.08 -19.97 5.67
CA ASN A 406 -13.92 -19.84 4.47
C ASN A 406 -15.45 -19.93 4.73
N ASP A 407 -15.87 -19.92 6.00
CA ASP A 407 -17.26 -19.90 6.41
C ASP A 407 -17.91 -18.53 6.20
N ASP A 408 -19.24 -18.48 6.13
CA ASP A 408 -19.99 -17.23 6.04
C ASP A 408 -19.59 -16.28 7.19
N PRO A 409 -19.04 -15.09 6.89
CA PRO A 409 -18.58 -14.15 7.92
C PRO A 409 -19.69 -13.68 8.86
N THR A 410 -20.95 -13.78 8.45
CA THR A 410 -22.13 -13.40 9.26
C THR A 410 -22.68 -14.56 10.10
N SER A 411 -22.08 -15.75 9.99
CA SER A 411 -22.52 -16.90 10.79
C SER A 411 -22.27 -16.66 12.28
N ASN A 412 -23.23 -17.07 13.12
CA ASN A 412 -23.11 -16.94 14.56
C ASN A 412 -21.82 -17.53 15.09
N ARG A 413 -21.40 -18.67 14.57
CA ARG A 413 -20.16 -19.33 14.97
C ARG A 413 -18.92 -18.43 14.80
N ILE A 414 -18.79 -17.79 13.64
CA ILE A 414 -17.64 -16.90 13.35
C ILE A 414 -17.71 -15.63 14.20
N VAL A 415 -18.88 -15.04 14.38
CA VAL A 415 -19.05 -13.88 15.25
C VAL A 415 -18.63 -14.18 16.69
N LEU A 416 -19.07 -15.33 17.24
CA LEU A 416 -18.70 -15.76 18.59
C LEU A 416 -17.20 -16.05 18.69
N LEU A 417 -16.60 -16.69 17.68
CA LEU A 417 -15.17 -16.95 17.63
C LEU A 417 -14.37 -15.64 17.61
N MET A 418 -14.81 -14.66 16.84
CA MET A 418 -14.16 -13.34 16.80
C MET A 418 -14.29 -12.58 18.13
N MET A 419 -15.35 -12.79 18.89
CA MET A 419 -15.48 -12.26 20.24
C MET A 419 -14.47 -12.89 21.20
N ASP A 420 -14.19 -14.19 21.06
CA ASP A 420 -13.12 -14.86 21.83
C ASP A 420 -11.74 -14.34 21.43
N VAL A 421 -11.50 -14.09 20.15
CA VAL A 421 -10.24 -13.46 19.65
C VAL A 421 -10.10 -12.05 20.23
N TYR A 422 -11.18 -11.26 20.24
CA TYR A 422 -11.18 -9.93 20.86
C TYR A 422 -10.83 -9.99 22.35
N ARG A 423 -11.42 -10.92 23.10
CA ARG A 423 -11.12 -11.14 24.51
C ARG A 423 -9.63 -11.43 24.75
N LEU A 424 -9.05 -12.32 23.94
CA LEU A 424 -7.62 -12.63 23.99
C LEU A 424 -6.74 -11.43 23.61
N ALA A 425 -7.15 -10.65 22.61
CA ALA A 425 -6.44 -9.43 22.20
C ALA A 425 -6.36 -8.40 23.34
N VAL A 426 -7.46 -8.21 24.06
CA VAL A 426 -7.51 -7.34 25.26
C VAL A 426 -6.61 -7.90 26.36
N GLN A 427 -6.72 -9.20 26.66
CA GLN A 427 -5.93 -9.88 27.69
C GLN A 427 -4.42 -9.80 27.40
N PHE A 428 -4.02 -9.91 26.14
CA PHE A 428 -2.62 -9.88 25.73
C PHE A 428 -2.10 -8.47 25.43
N ASN A 429 -2.96 -7.45 25.63
CA ASN A 429 -2.67 -6.04 25.36
C ASN A 429 -2.20 -5.79 23.93
N MET A 430 -2.88 -6.40 22.95
CA MET A 430 -2.61 -6.30 21.52
C MET A 430 -3.58 -5.32 20.86
N VAL A 431 -3.30 -4.02 21.00
CA VAL A 431 -4.20 -2.92 20.61
C VAL A 431 -4.65 -3.00 19.15
N ARG A 432 -3.73 -3.27 18.24
CA ARG A 432 -4.06 -3.39 16.80
C ARG A 432 -4.99 -4.57 16.52
N LEU A 433 -4.76 -5.72 17.13
CA LEU A 433 -5.65 -6.89 17.01
C LEU A 433 -7.03 -6.60 17.61
N GLU A 434 -7.09 -5.91 18.75
CA GLU A 434 -8.33 -5.46 19.37
C GLU A 434 -9.15 -4.62 18.38
N GLN A 435 -8.53 -3.62 17.76
CA GLN A 435 -9.17 -2.75 16.76
C GLN A 435 -9.68 -3.54 15.54
N LEU A 436 -8.89 -4.47 15.03
CA LEU A 436 -9.29 -5.32 13.90
C LEU A 436 -10.51 -6.18 14.24
N CYS A 437 -10.55 -6.74 15.45
CA CYS A 437 -11.71 -7.51 15.93
C CYS A 437 -12.96 -6.64 16.05
N VAL A 438 -12.82 -5.41 16.57
CA VAL A 438 -13.94 -4.45 16.66
C VAL A 438 -14.48 -4.13 15.27
N HIS A 439 -13.63 -3.77 14.34
CA HIS A 439 -14.07 -3.47 12.96
C HIS A 439 -14.75 -4.68 12.30
N TYR A 440 -14.21 -5.88 12.53
CA TYR A 440 -14.86 -7.10 12.06
C TYR A 440 -16.26 -7.25 12.61
N LEU A 441 -16.41 -7.18 13.93
CA LEU A 441 -17.69 -7.36 14.61
C LEU A 441 -18.71 -6.27 14.21
N GLU A 442 -18.28 -5.03 14.09
CA GLU A 442 -19.14 -3.94 13.61
C GLU A 442 -19.67 -4.18 12.19
N ALA A 443 -18.87 -4.80 11.32
CA ALA A 443 -19.27 -5.11 9.95
C ALA A 443 -20.15 -6.37 9.82
N THR A 444 -20.01 -7.33 10.72
CA THR A 444 -20.66 -8.65 10.62
C THR A 444 -21.86 -8.85 11.53
N ILE A 445 -22.05 -7.99 12.53
CA ILE A 445 -23.24 -8.01 13.38
C ILE A 445 -24.46 -7.53 12.58
N THR A 446 -25.46 -8.40 12.50
CA THR A 446 -26.71 -8.22 11.76
C THR A 446 -27.93 -8.48 12.63
N HIS A 447 -29.11 -8.29 12.10
CA HIS A 447 -30.37 -8.63 12.80
C HIS A 447 -30.45 -10.11 13.21
N ALA A 448 -29.79 -10.99 12.46
CA ALA A 448 -29.86 -12.43 12.70
C ALA A 448 -28.96 -12.90 13.86
N ASN A 449 -27.85 -12.20 14.14
CA ASN A 449 -26.85 -12.65 15.11
C ASN A 449 -26.69 -11.72 16.32
N VAL A 450 -27.25 -10.51 16.30
CA VAL A 450 -27.00 -9.49 17.34
C VAL A 450 -27.46 -9.91 18.74
N LEU A 451 -28.54 -10.66 18.88
CA LEU A 451 -29.05 -11.10 20.18
C LEU A 451 -28.13 -12.13 20.83
N GLU A 452 -27.61 -13.07 20.04
CA GLU A 452 -26.65 -14.06 20.49
C GLU A 452 -25.29 -13.40 20.80
N ALA A 453 -24.86 -12.46 19.97
CA ALA A 453 -23.68 -11.63 20.21
C ALA A 453 -23.80 -10.82 21.51
N LEU A 454 -24.98 -10.22 21.78
CA LEU A 454 -25.25 -9.48 23.01
C LEU A 454 -25.19 -10.40 24.23
N HIS A 455 -25.83 -11.56 24.17
CA HIS A 455 -25.83 -12.54 25.25
C HIS A 455 -24.39 -12.96 25.58
N ASN A 456 -23.61 -13.32 24.57
CA ASN A 456 -22.23 -13.74 24.75
C ASN A 456 -21.31 -12.60 25.23
N ALA A 457 -21.48 -11.38 24.72
CA ALA A 457 -20.75 -10.20 25.20
C ALA A 457 -21.03 -9.89 26.67
N ALA A 458 -22.27 -10.08 27.12
CA ALA A 458 -22.63 -9.94 28.54
C ALA A 458 -22.00 -11.03 29.41
N HIS A 459 -22.00 -12.26 28.92
CA HIS A 459 -21.40 -13.41 29.64
C HIS A 459 -19.88 -13.30 29.76
N LEU A 460 -19.21 -12.84 28.71
CA LEU A 460 -17.76 -12.64 28.67
C LEU A 460 -17.30 -11.28 29.20
N GLU A 461 -18.21 -10.46 29.72
CA GLU A 461 -17.96 -9.12 30.25
C GLU A 461 -17.29 -8.17 29.23
N LEU A 462 -17.57 -8.34 27.94
CA LEU A 462 -17.04 -7.53 26.85
C LEU A 462 -17.85 -6.23 26.71
N HIS A 463 -17.59 -5.26 27.57
CA HIS A 463 -18.39 -4.05 27.71
C HIS A 463 -18.56 -3.28 26.38
N PHE A 464 -17.49 -3.14 25.60
CA PHE A 464 -17.55 -2.41 24.33
C PHE A 464 -18.47 -3.09 23.32
N ILE A 465 -18.33 -4.40 23.13
CA ILE A 465 -19.16 -5.17 22.18
C ILE A 465 -20.61 -5.21 22.66
N LYS A 466 -20.84 -5.34 23.97
CA LYS A 466 -22.18 -5.26 24.56
C LYS A 466 -22.85 -3.93 24.26
N GLU A 467 -22.15 -2.81 24.46
CA GLU A 467 -22.67 -1.47 24.18
C GLU A 467 -22.93 -1.26 22.67
N PHE A 468 -22.08 -1.81 21.81
CA PHE A 468 -22.30 -1.80 20.36
C PHE A 468 -23.57 -2.55 19.98
N CYS A 469 -23.75 -3.78 20.50
CA CYS A 469 -24.97 -4.58 20.24
C CYS A 469 -26.24 -3.87 20.75
N LEU A 470 -26.21 -3.31 21.97
CA LEU A 470 -27.32 -2.52 22.49
C LEU A 470 -27.64 -1.31 21.60
N GLY A 471 -26.61 -0.59 21.18
CA GLY A 471 -26.76 0.54 20.25
C GLY A 471 -27.32 0.14 18.89
N PHE A 472 -26.92 -1.01 18.36
CA PHE A 472 -27.44 -1.56 17.11
C PHE A 472 -28.91 -1.92 17.21
N ILE A 473 -29.32 -2.59 18.30
CA ILE A 473 -30.71 -3.04 18.53
C ILE A 473 -31.67 -1.85 18.67
N VAL A 474 -31.29 -0.81 19.39
CA VAL A 474 -32.18 0.32 19.69
C VAL A 474 -32.34 1.33 18.55
N LYS A 475 -31.57 1.18 17.45
CA LYS A 475 -31.79 2.00 16.24
C LYS A 475 -33.22 1.81 15.72
N GLU A 476 -33.84 2.90 15.29
CA GLU A 476 -35.24 2.89 14.83
C GLU A 476 -35.48 1.90 13.68
N SER A 477 -34.54 1.78 12.77
CA SER A 477 -34.56 0.82 11.66
C SER A 477 -34.55 -0.65 12.10
N ASN A 478 -33.99 -0.96 13.26
CA ASN A 478 -33.69 -2.33 13.68
C ASN A 478 -34.60 -2.83 14.79
N TYR A 479 -35.04 -1.91 15.67
CA TYR A 479 -35.68 -2.24 16.93
C TYR A 479 -36.92 -3.16 16.77
N ASN A 480 -37.83 -2.77 15.92
CA ASN A 480 -39.10 -3.52 15.76
C ASN A 480 -38.86 -4.94 15.22
N GLN A 481 -37.93 -5.07 14.25
CA GLN A 481 -37.62 -6.36 13.65
C GLN A 481 -36.97 -7.30 14.67
N ILE A 482 -36.10 -6.78 15.52
CA ILE A 482 -35.35 -7.59 16.49
C ILE A 482 -36.24 -7.96 17.68
N VAL A 483 -36.99 -7.03 18.23
CA VAL A 483 -37.85 -7.27 19.42
C VAL A 483 -39.04 -8.19 19.08
N MET A 484 -39.52 -8.20 17.84
CA MET A 484 -40.55 -9.11 17.38
C MET A 484 -40.06 -10.49 16.97
N SER A 485 -38.74 -10.74 17.03
CA SER A 485 -38.17 -12.02 16.69
C SER A 485 -38.36 -13.05 17.82
N GLN A 486 -38.50 -14.32 17.46
CA GLN A 486 -38.65 -15.42 18.42
C GLN A 486 -37.39 -15.55 19.31
N GLN A 487 -36.24 -15.19 18.80
CA GLN A 487 -34.96 -15.18 19.56
C GLN A 487 -34.97 -14.17 20.70
N PHE A 488 -35.71 -13.07 20.58
CA PHE A 488 -35.83 -12.08 21.65
C PHE A 488 -36.50 -12.66 22.90
N GLU A 489 -37.49 -13.57 22.71
CA GLU A 489 -38.18 -14.20 23.84
C GLU A 489 -37.27 -15.07 24.71
N THR A 490 -36.20 -15.57 24.16
CA THR A 490 -35.21 -16.42 24.87
C THR A 490 -34.09 -15.63 25.54
N LEU A 491 -34.07 -14.30 25.34
CA LEU A 491 -33.01 -13.44 25.90
C LEU A 491 -33.17 -13.29 27.42
N ASP A 492 -32.05 -13.15 28.13
CA ASP A 492 -32.04 -12.88 29.55
C ASP A 492 -32.89 -11.68 29.93
N ARG A 493 -33.71 -11.82 30.97
CA ARG A 493 -34.58 -10.73 31.47
C ARG A 493 -33.80 -9.44 31.74
N SER A 494 -32.59 -9.53 32.25
CA SER A 494 -31.76 -8.35 32.54
C SER A 494 -31.35 -7.60 31.28
N LEU A 495 -31.08 -8.32 30.19
CA LEU A 495 -30.72 -7.75 28.90
C LEU A 495 -31.95 -7.14 28.19
N MET A 496 -33.11 -7.80 28.28
CA MET A 496 -34.37 -7.23 27.79
C MET A 496 -34.66 -5.88 28.44
N VAL A 497 -34.53 -5.79 29.79
CA VAL A 497 -34.74 -4.54 30.52
C VAL A 497 -33.73 -3.47 30.09
N GLN A 498 -32.47 -3.84 29.85
CA GLN A 498 -31.47 -2.90 29.35
C GLN A 498 -31.80 -2.36 27.96
N ILE A 499 -32.28 -3.20 27.05
CA ILE A 499 -32.71 -2.79 25.71
C ILE A 499 -33.87 -1.79 25.81
N ILE A 500 -34.91 -2.11 26.61
CA ILE A 500 -36.09 -1.25 26.81
C ILE A 500 -35.69 0.10 27.41
N ARG A 501 -34.86 0.09 28.47
CA ARG A 501 -34.36 1.33 29.08
C ARG A 501 -33.55 2.17 28.14
N ARG A 502 -32.67 1.53 27.35
CA ARG A 502 -31.83 2.21 26.35
C ARG A 502 -32.66 2.88 25.26
N ARG A 503 -33.75 2.24 24.84
CA ARG A 503 -34.69 2.83 23.85
C ARG A 503 -35.38 4.08 24.38
N GLN A 504 -35.65 4.14 25.67
CA GLN A 504 -36.35 5.25 26.32
C GLN A 504 -35.44 6.44 26.65
N THR A 505 -34.14 6.22 26.75
CA THR A 505 -33.18 7.28 27.06
C THR A 505 -32.72 7.99 25.79
N PRO A 506 -32.64 9.34 25.77
CA PRO A 506 -32.08 10.07 24.63
C PRO A 506 -30.66 9.56 24.35
N GLN A 507 -30.43 9.17 23.10
CA GLN A 507 -29.10 8.71 22.69
C GLN A 507 -28.13 9.89 22.71
N THR A 508 -27.27 9.97 23.71
CA THR A 508 -26.08 10.80 23.63
C THR A 508 -25.17 10.22 22.55
N ARG A 509 -24.74 11.05 21.61
CA ARG A 509 -24.01 10.70 20.37
C ARG A 509 -22.60 10.09 20.56
N ASN A 510 -22.22 9.68 21.77
CA ASN A 510 -20.84 9.33 22.12
C ASN A 510 -20.66 7.85 22.45
N PHE A 511 -20.73 6.97 21.42
CA PHE A 511 -20.23 5.60 21.51
C PHE A 511 -19.37 5.22 20.31
N THR A 512 -18.53 6.13 19.85
CA THR A 512 -17.28 5.74 19.22
C THR A 512 -16.25 5.71 20.34
N LYS A 513 -15.70 4.54 20.68
CA LYS A 513 -14.40 4.51 21.32
C LYS A 513 -13.52 5.32 20.38
N GLN A 514 -13.27 6.59 20.69
CA GLN A 514 -12.17 7.29 20.06
C GLN A 514 -10.94 6.50 20.48
N TYR A 515 -10.51 5.57 19.63
CA TYR A 515 -9.13 5.16 19.68
C TYR A 515 -8.37 6.46 19.39
N GLU A 516 -7.87 7.08 20.45
CA GLU A 516 -6.83 8.07 20.33
C GLU A 516 -5.85 7.52 19.30
N THR A 517 -5.38 8.31 18.40
CA THR A 517 -4.52 8.13 17.24
C THR A 517 -3.50 6.97 17.23
N ASP A 518 -3.42 6.16 18.28
CA ASP A 518 -2.58 4.97 18.37
C ASP A 518 -3.28 3.76 17.73
N THR A 519 -2.92 3.50 16.47
CA THR A 519 -3.41 2.33 15.71
C THR A 519 -2.73 1.02 16.12
N GLY A 520 -1.91 1.03 17.19
CA GLY A 520 -1.06 -0.10 17.55
C GLY A 520 0.11 -0.30 16.57
N LYS A 521 1.05 -1.12 16.94
CA LYS A 521 2.25 -1.39 16.13
C LYS A 521 2.00 -2.48 15.10
N THR A 522 2.54 -2.29 13.90
CA THR A 522 2.55 -3.31 12.85
C THR A 522 3.63 -4.36 13.11
N LEU A 523 3.59 -5.46 12.35
CA LEU A 523 4.61 -6.51 12.40
C LEU A 523 6.01 -5.94 12.15
N GLU A 524 6.16 -5.09 11.14
CA GLU A 524 7.44 -4.46 10.79
C GLU A 524 7.97 -3.60 11.95
N GLN A 525 7.11 -2.81 12.57
CA GLN A 525 7.48 -1.95 13.69
C GLN A 525 7.92 -2.76 14.92
N ASP A 526 7.19 -3.82 15.24
CA ASP A 526 7.54 -4.70 16.35
C ASP A 526 8.83 -5.46 16.10
N MET A 527 9.03 -5.98 14.88
CA MET A 527 10.26 -6.69 14.50
C MET A 527 11.47 -5.75 14.46
N LYS A 528 11.28 -4.48 14.07
CA LYS A 528 12.31 -3.44 14.16
C LYS A 528 12.74 -3.20 15.59
N MET A 529 11.78 -2.96 16.49
CA MET A 529 12.06 -2.77 17.91
C MET A 529 12.73 -3.99 18.54
N PHE A 530 12.33 -5.18 18.12
CA PHE A 530 12.90 -6.42 18.60
C PHE A 530 14.36 -6.59 18.15
N LEU A 531 14.69 -6.31 16.91
CA LEU A 531 16.06 -6.36 16.43
C LEU A 531 16.96 -5.32 17.12
N GLU A 532 16.47 -4.10 17.28
CA GLU A 532 17.28 -2.96 17.75
C GLU A 532 17.44 -2.92 19.28
N PHE A 533 16.42 -3.32 20.03
CA PHE A 533 16.38 -3.05 21.49
C PHE A 533 16.00 -4.23 22.39
N GLY A 534 15.23 -5.20 21.91
CA GLY A 534 14.59 -6.19 22.79
C GLY A 534 14.98 -7.65 22.54
N GLY A 535 15.57 -7.98 21.43
CA GLY A 535 15.72 -9.36 20.99
C GLY A 535 16.92 -10.12 21.54
N CYS A 536 17.90 -9.43 22.09
CA CYS A 536 19.18 -10.05 22.55
C CYS A 536 18.96 -11.14 23.61
N GLU A 537 17.97 -11.00 24.47
CA GLU A 537 17.67 -11.98 25.53
C GLU A 537 17.18 -13.32 24.95
N PHE A 538 16.55 -13.31 23.82
CA PHE A 538 15.96 -14.48 23.17
C PHE A 538 16.75 -14.99 21.98
N CYS A 539 17.94 -14.44 21.74
CA CYS A 539 18.80 -14.90 20.64
C CYS A 539 19.26 -16.35 20.89
N ASP A 540 19.24 -17.14 19.84
CA ASP A 540 19.65 -18.54 19.85
C ASP A 540 20.81 -18.82 18.89
N ILE A 541 21.29 -17.77 18.21
CA ILE A 541 22.45 -17.84 17.33
C ILE A 541 23.22 -16.52 17.36
N THR A 542 24.53 -16.61 17.17
CA THR A 542 25.43 -15.45 17.03
C THR A 542 26.07 -15.47 15.66
N LEU A 543 25.96 -14.36 14.94
CA LEU A 543 26.63 -14.15 13.66
C LEU A 543 27.94 -13.38 13.93
N MET A 544 29.06 -13.95 13.53
CA MET A 544 30.37 -13.33 13.67
C MET A 544 30.79 -12.72 12.33
N LEU A 545 30.97 -11.40 12.32
CA LEU A 545 31.40 -10.64 11.15
C LEU A 545 32.54 -9.75 11.52
N ASP A 546 33.74 -9.99 10.96
CA ASP A 546 34.97 -9.22 11.21
C ASP A 546 35.28 -9.00 12.72
N GLY A 547 35.13 -10.06 13.51
CA GLY A 547 35.34 -10.00 14.95
C GLY A 547 34.22 -9.37 15.76
N VAL A 548 33.15 -8.87 15.11
CA VAL A 548 31.95 -8.34 15.77
C VAL A 548 30.88 -9.42 15.87
N SER A 549 30.36 -9.63 17.08
CA SER A 549 29.29 -10.58 17.30
C SER A 549 27.91 -9.90 17.18
N ILE A 550 27.05 -10.47 16.36
CA ILE A 550 25.68 -9.98 16.13
C ILE A 550 24.71 -11.06 16.60
N PRO A 551 23.96 -10.84 17.68
CA PRO A 551 22.94 -11.78 18.14
C PRO A 551 21.77 -11.82 17.14
N ALA A 552 21.29 -13.02 16.84
CA ALA A 552 20.21 -13.23 15.89
C ALA A 552 19.29 -14.39 16.32
N HIS A 553 18.25 -14.65 15.54
CA HIS A 553 17.24 -15.65 15.82
C HIS A 553 17.13 -16.62 14.63
N LYS A 554 17.37 -17.90 14.87
CA LYS A 554 17.33 -18.94 13.83
C LYS A 554 16.02 -18.97 13.05
N ALA A 555 14.90 -18.88 13.78
CA ALA A 555 13.58 -18.91 13.17
C ALA A 555 13.36 -17.77 12.17
N VAL A 556 13.76 -16.56 12.52
CA VAL A 556 13.63 -15.37 11.65
C VAL A 556 14.53 -15.48 10.42
N LEU A 557 15.79 -15.85 10.62
CA LEU A 557 16.72 -16.02 9.50
C LEU A 557 16.26 -17.12 8.54
N ALA A 558 15.82 -18.26 9.07
CA ALA A 558 15.37 -19.40 8.26
C ALA A 558 14.05 -19.13 7.53
N ALA A 559 13.16 -18.34 8.11
CA ALA A 559 11.90 -17.97 7.45
C ALA A 559 12.10 -17.16 6.17
N ARG A 560 13.13 -16.32 6.15
CA ARG A 560 13.37 -15.35 5.08
C ARG A 560 14.43 -15.78 4.07
N CYS A 561 15.38 -16.61 4.48
CA CYS A 561 16.54 -16.97 3.70
C CYS A 561 16.68 -18.49 3.58
N SER A 562 16.62 -19.03 2.37
CA SER A 562 16.81 -20.48 2.13
C SER A 562 18.23 -20.96 2.49
N TYR A 563 19.23 -20.09 2.38
CA TYR A 563 20.59 -20.36 2.82
C TYR A 563 20.67 -20.72 4.30
N PHE A 564 20.10 -19.86 5.17
CA PHE A 564 20.06 -20.12 6.61
C PHE A 564 19.18 -21.30 6.96
N GLN A 565 18.04 -21.46 6.26
CA GLN A 565 17.14 -22.61 6.44
C GLN A 565 17.88 -23.93 6.15
N GLY A 566 18.60 -24.00 5.05
CA GLY A 566 19.40 -25.16 4.68
C GLY A 566 20.52 -25.46 5.67
N MET A 567 21.23 -24.40 6.09
CA MET A 567 22.29 -24.50 7.08
C MET A 567 21.79 -25.09 8.41
N PHE A 568 20.70 -24.57 8.94
CA PHE A 568 20.16 -25.03 10.24
C PHE A 568 19.51 -26.41 10.18
N ARG A 569 19.09 -26.88 9.00
CA ARG A 569 18.62 -28.27 8.80
C ARG A 569 19.77 -29.26 8.71
N SER A 570 20.85 -28.88 8.04
CA SER A 570 21.93 -29.81 7.68
C SER A 570 23.10 -29.75 8.65
N PHE A 571 23.31 -28.63 9.28
CA PHE A 571 24.49 -28.36 10.08
C PHE A 571 24.12 -27.44 11.27
N LEU A 572 24.16 -27.97 12.47
CA LEU A 572 24.11 -27.14 13.67
C LEU A 572 25.50 -26.53 13.90
N PRO A 573 25.65 -25.21 13.82
CA PRO A 573 26.92 -24.57 14.06
C PRO A 573 27.44 -24.90 15.46
N GLN A 574 28.74 -25.20 15.58
CA GLN A 574 29.37 -25.40 16.87
C GLN A 574 29.17 -24.16 17.74
N ASN A 575 28.72 -24.34 18.97
CA ASN A 575 28.44 -23.26 19.92
C ASN A 575 27.43 -22.22 19.45
N ASN A 576 26.50 -22.54 18.54
CA ASN A 576 25.51 -21.63 17.97
C ASN A 576 26.15 -20.34 17.37
N THR A 577 27.33 -20.45 16.80
CA THR A 577 28.04 -19.33 16.17
C THR A 577 28.24 -19.61 14.69
N VAL A 578 27.87 -18.65 13.84
CA VAL A 578 28.10 -18.67 12.39
C VAL A 578 29.07 -17.57 12.02
N ASN A 579 30.16 -17.94 11.36
CA ASN A 579 31.10 -16.97 10.82
C ASN A 579 30.62 -16.50 9.43
N ILE A 580 30.33 -15.22 9.30
CA ILE A 580 30.04 -14.56 8.03
C ILE A 580 31.34 -13.94 7.54
N GLN A 581 31.83 -14.38 6.39
CA GLN A 581 33.03 -13.82 5.80
C GLN A 581 32.70 -12.51 5.08
N ILE A 582 33.53 -11.50 5.31
CA ILE A 582 33.55 -10.31 4.48
C ILE A 582 34.20 -10.69 3.16
N ASP A 583 33.47 -10.60 2.09
CA ASP A 583 33.90 -10.92 0.73
C ASP A 583 33.32 -9.90 -0.26
N ASP A 584 33.40 -10.23 -1.53
CA ASP A 584 32.84 -9.37 -2.58
C ASP A 584 31.31 -9.23 -2.51
N ILE A 585 30.60 -10.16 -1.82
CA ILE A 585 29.14 -10.14 -1.68
C ILE A 585 28.71 -9.25 -0.53
N ILE A 586 29.44 -9.31 0.61
CA ILE A 586 29.17 -8.47 1.78
C ILE A 586 30.47 -7.81 2.22
N PRO A 587 30.76 -6.58 1.75
CA PRO A 587 32.06 -5.96 1.94
C PRO A 587 32.22 -5.28 3.30
N SER A 588 31.13 -5.08 4.06
CA SER A 588 31.19 -4.34 5.32
C SER A 588 30.14 -4.79 6.34
N LEU A 589 30.42 -4.48 7.59
CA LEU A 589 29.47 -4.67 8.70
C LEU A 589 28.17 -3.89 8.48
N GLU A 590 28.23 -2.67 7.95
CA GLU A 590 27.06 -1.81 7.75
C GLU A 590 26.15 -2.37 6.63
N SER A 591 26.74 -2.86 5.54
CA SER A 591 25.96 -3.55 4.49
C SER A 591 25.23 -4.79 5.04
N PHE A 592 25.89 -5.55 5.91
CA PHE A 592 25.26 -6.70 6.56
C PHE A 592 24.14 -6.31 7.52
N LYS A 593 24.29 -5.22 8.26
CA LYS A 593 23.19 -4.66 9.09
C LYS A 593 22.00 -4.24 8.24
N SER A 594 22.21 -3.62 7.08
CA SER A 594 21.14 -3.31 6.13
C SER A 594 20.44 -4.58 5.62
N LEU A 595 21.19 -5.65 5.36
CA LEU A 595 20.62 -6.95 5.02
C LEU A 595 19.78 -7.54 6.17
N LEU A 596 20.24 -7.46 7.41
CA LEU A 596 19.47 -7.91 8.58
C LEU A 596 18.17 -7.12 8.77
N LYS A 597 18.19 -5.82 8.55
CA LYS A 597 16.96 -5.00 8.57
C LYS A 597 15.96 -5.49 7.54
N TYR A 598 16.40 -5.80 6.34
CA TYR A 598 15.52 -6.40 5.32
C TYR A 598 14.98 -7.77 5.74
N ILE A 599 15.80 -8.63 6.33
CA ILE A 599 15.39 -9.95 6.80
C ILE A 599 14.32 -9.83 7.89
N TYR A 600 14.52 -8.97 8.90
CA TYR A 600 13.67 -8.88 10.07
C TYR A 600 12.37 -8.13 9.83
N TYR A 601 12.41 -7.01 9.11
CA TYR A 601 11.24 -6.14 8.94
C TYR A 601 11.10 -5.53 7.54
N ALA A 602 11.76 -6.12 6.55
CA ALA A 602 11.67 -5.77 5.13
C ALA A 602 12.00 -4.30 4.82
N GLU A 603 12.79 -3.63 5.65
CA GLU A 603 13.24 -2.27 5.36
C GLU A 603 14.16 -2.27 4.15
N VAL A 604 13.83 -1.41 3.20
CA VAL A 604 14.59 -1.23 1.96
C VAL A 604 15.27 0.15 1.90
N SER A 605 15.11 0.98 2.93
CA SER A 605 15.81 2.26 3.04
C SER A 605 17.27 2.03 3.42
N MET A 606 18.17 2.28 2.49
CA MET A 606 19.60 2.10 2.70
C MET A 606 20.40 3.09 1.84
N PRO A 607 21.65 3.40 2.22
CA PRO A 607 22.56 4.22 1.38
C PRO A 607 22.82 3.57 0.02
N PRO A 608 23.08 4.36 -1.03
CA PRO A 608 23.38 3.83 -2.37
C PRO A 608 24.58 2.86 -2.39
N GLU A 609 25.57 3.07 -1.54
CA GLU A 609 26.73 2.20 -1.41
C GLU A 609 26.32 0.78 -0.97
N ASP A 610 25.42 0.66 0.00
CA ASP A 610 24.88 -0.62 0.44
C ASP A 610 24.04 -1.30 -0.65
N SER A 611 23.26 -0.53 -1.40
CA SER A 611 22.44 -1.04 -2.51
C SER A 611 23.28 -1.71 -3.57
N LEU A 612 24.48 -1.20 -3.84
CA LEU A 612 25.37 -1.79 -4.82
C LEU A 612 25.81 -3.21 -4.43
N TYR A 613 26.16 -3.39 -3.17
CA TYR A 613 26.62 -4.68 -2.66
C TYR A 613 25.47 -5.65 -2.41
N LEU A 614 24.36 -5.16 -1.93
CA LEU A 614 23.18 -5.97 -1.66
C LEU A 614 22.38 -6.36 -2.92
N PHE A 615 22.75 -5.82 -4.09
CA PHE A 615 22.13 -6.19 -5.35
C PHE A 615 22.24 -7.69 -5.66
N THR A 616 23.35 -8.31 -5.33
CA THR A 616 23.59 -9.76 -5.54
C THR A 616 23.26 -10.62 -4.33
N ALA A 617 23.01 -10.03 -3.16
CA ALA A 617 22.69 -10.77 -1.94
C ALA A 617 21.46 -11.69 -2.04
N PRO A 618 20.36 -11.34 -2.75
CA PRO A 618 19.22 -12.22 -2.91
C PRO A 618 19.54 -13.57 -3.57
N ASP A 619 20.45 -13.60 -4.51
CA ASP A 619 20.84 -14.84 -5.21
C ASP A 619 21.63 -15.76 -4.28
N PHE A 620 22.50 -15.21 -3.44
CA PHE A 620 23.29 -15.96 -2.48
C PHE A 620 22.48 -16.45 -1.29
N TYR A 621 21.70 -15.57 -0.65
CA TYR A 621 20.91 -15.89 0.54
C TYR A 621 19.59 -16.61 0.22
N GLY A 622 19.14 -16.56 -1.03
CA GLY A 622 17.93 -17.24 -1.48
C GLY A 622 16.65 -16.68 -0.85
N PHE A 623 16.34 -15.40 -1.12
CA PHE A 623 15.07 -14.80 -0.74
C PHE A 623 13.92 -15.33 -1.61
N THR A 624 12.70 -15.21 -1.12
CA THR A 624 11.49 -15.73 -1.78
C THR A 624 11.24 -15.06 -3.14
N ASN A 625 11.61 -13.79 -3.30
CA ASN A 625 11.54 -13.05 -4.56
C ASN A 625 12.71 -12.08 -4.70
N ASN A 626 12.78 -11.38 -5.82
CA ASN A 626 13.85 -10.41 -6.13
C ASN A 626 13.53 -8.97 -5.69
N ARG A 627 12.68 -8.77 -4.67
CA ARG A 627 12.30 -7.42 -4.18
C ARG A 627 13.51 -6.59 -3.76
N LEU A 628 14.43 -7.16 -2.97
CA LEU A 628 15.64 -6.45 -2.53
C LEU A 628 16.52 -6.06 -3.72
N GLN A 629 16.71 -6.95 -4.69
CA GLN A 629 17.46 -6.68 -5.90
C GLN A 629 16.85 -5.55 -6.72
N ALA A 630 15.54 -5.59 -6.95
CA ALA A 630 14.81 -4.56 -7.68
C ALA A 630 14.87 -3.19 -6.95
N PHE A 631 14.77 -3.20 -5.62
CA PHE A 631 14.95 -1.99 -4.83
C PHE A 631 16.36 -1.42 -4.94
N CYS A 632 17.39 -2.26 -4.81
CA CYS A 632 18.78 -1.84 -4.95
C CYS A 632 19.04 -1.20 -6.32
N LYS A 633 18.50 -1.82 -7.40
CA LYS A 633 18.57 -1.26 -8.75
C LYS A 633 17.95 0.13 -8.82
N GLN A 634 16.72 0.28 -8.35
CA GLN A 634 16.01 1.56 -8.37
C GLN A 634 16.72 2.63 -7.51
N ASN A 635 17.21 2.26 -6.33
CA ASN A 635 17.93 3.18 -5.45
C ASN A 635 19.21 3.71 -6.12
N LEU A 636 19.96 2.84 -6.78
CA LEU A 636 21.15 3.22 -7.55
C LEU A 636 20.79 4.14 -8.73
N GLU A 637 19.78 3.79 -9.52
CA GLU A 637 19.32 4.60 -10.66
C GLU A 637 18.85 6.00 -10.23
N THR A 638 18.20 6.12 -9.07
CA THR A 638 17.69 7.40 -8.55
C THR A 638 18.80 8.28 -7.98
N ASN A 639 19.82 7.69 -7.37
CA ASN A 639 20.87 8.40 -6.63
C ASN A 639 22.21 8.45 -7.38
N VAL A 640 22.25 8.03 -8.62
CA VAL A 640 23.43 8.16 -9.45
C VAL A 640 23.67 9.62 -9.79
N THR A 641 24.90 10.06 -9.57
CA THR A 641 25.42 11.38 -9.95
C THR A 641 26.68 11.22 -10.80
N PHE A 642 27.09 12.25 -11.51
CA PHE A 642 28.35 12.20 -12.25
C PHE A 642 29.56 12.00 -11.32
N GLU A 643 29.44 12.30 -10.03
CA GLU A 643 30.52 12.16 -9.04
C GLU A 643 30.71 10.69 -8.59
N ASN A 644 29.63 9.92 -8.47
CA ASN A 644 29.64 8.53 -7.95
C ASN A 644 29.53 7.45 -9.04
N VAL A 645 29.16 7.81 -10.26
CA VAL A 645 28.89 6.85 -11.35
C VAL A 645 30.08 5.98 -11.70
N VAL A 646 31.30 6.50 -11.58
CA VAL A 646 32.53 5.73 -11.87
C VAL A 646 32.70 4.59 -10.87
N GLN A 647 32.47 4.86 -9.59
CA GLN A 647 32.52 3.85 -8.52
C GLN A 647 31.43 2.79 -8.71
N ILE A 648 30.24 3.23 -9.13
CA ILE A 648 29.12 2.32 -9.43
C ILE A 648 29.47 1.42 -10.63
N LEU A 649 30.11 1.97 -11.68
CA LEU A 649 30.57 1.20 -12.83
C LEU A 649 31.58 0.12 -12.42
N GLU A 650 32.60 0.48 -11.66
CA GLU A 650 33.63 -0.46 -11.19
C GLU A 650 33.06 -1.59 -10.33
N ALA A 651 32.14 -1.23 -9.44
CA ALA A 651 31.51 -2.22 -8.57
C ALA A 651 30.49 -3.08 -9.31
N ALA A 652 29.72 -2.53 -10.26
CA ALA A 652 28.82 -3.30 -11.11
C ALA A 652 29.58 -4.30 -12.00
N ASP A 653 30.73 -3.92 -12.52
CA ASP A 653 31.60 -4.81 -13.28
C ASP A 653 32.15 -5.95 -12.41
N ARG A 654 32.69 -5.62 -11.25
CA ARG A 654 33.21 -6.61 -10.28
C ARG A 654 32.17 -7.61 -9.84
N LEU A 655 30.94 -7.15 -9.60
CA LEU A 655 29.81 -7.98 -9.17
C LEU A 655 29.08 -8.67 -10.32
N GLN A 656 29.51 -8.47 -11.57
CA GLN A 656 28.88 -9.00 -12.79
C GLN A 656 27.40 -8.58 -12.92
N ALA A 657 27.05 -7.40 -12.39
CA ALA A 657 25.70 -6.83 -12.46
C ALA A 657 25.49 -6.14 -13.81
N GLY A 658 25.20 -6.90 -14.87
CA GLY A 658 25.14 -6.43 -16.27
C GLY A 658 24.18 -5.26 -16.49
N ASP A 659 22.98 -5.30 -15.93
CA ASP A 659 22.00 -4.22 -16.08
C ASP A 659 22.50 -2.91 -15.44
N MET A 660 23.10 -3.00 -14.28
CA MET A 660 23.64 -1.85 -13.57
C MET A 660 24.88 -1.28 -14.25
N LYS A 661 25.74 -2.16 -14.80
CA LYS A 661 26.88 -1.76 -15.61
C LYS A 661 26.43 -0.96 -16.82
N LYS A 662 25.45 -1.46 -17.56
CA LYS A 662 24.87 -0.78 -18.73
C LYS A 662 24.26 0.58 -18.37
N TYR A 663 23.52 0.64 -17.27
CA TYR A 663 22.97 1.90 -16.78
C TYR A 663 24.07 2.92 -16.42
N ALA A 664 25.11 2.50 -15.69
CA ALA A 664 26.24 3.36 -15.35
C ALA A 664 26.99 3.87 -16.60
N LEU A 665 27.21 3.00 -17.60
CA LEU A 665 27.81 3.38 -18.89
C LEU A 665 26.98 4.46 -19.60
N SER A 666 25.68 4.30 -19.67
CA SER A 666 24.77 5.28 -20.27
C SER A 666 24.86 6.65 -19.57
N VAL A 667 24.88 6.67 -18.24
CA VAL A 667 25.02 7.92 -17.47
C VAL A 667 26.39 8.57 -17.69
N ILE A 668 27.48 7.78 -17.74
CA ILE A 668 28.83 8.29 -18.03
C ILE A 668 28.89 8.94 -19.40
N VAL A 669 28.33 8.30 -20.43
CA VAL A 669 28.30 8.84 -21.79
C VAL A 669 27.53 10.14 -21.88
N HIS A 670 26.43 10.25 -21.13
CA HIS A 670 25.60 11.48 -21.07
C HIS A 670 26.32 12.65 -20.39
N HIS A 671 27.13 12.38 -19.38
CA HIS A 671 27.87 13.36 -18.58
C HIS A 671 29.38 13.25 -18.76
N LEU A 672 29.83 12.80 -19.93
CA LEU A 672 31.23 12.53 -20.21
C LEU A 672 32.17 13.73 -19.95
N PRO A 673 31.81 14.98 -20.29
CA PRO A 673 32.67 16.13 -20.05
C PRO A 673 32.97 16.36 -18.56
N GLU A 674 32.02 16.11 -17.68
CA GLU A 674 32.14 16.27 -16.24
C GLU A 674 32.89 15.08 -15.61
N VAL A 675 32.54 13.88 -16.04
CA VAL A 675 33.09 12.62 -15.49
C VAL A 675 34.59 12.45 -15.80
N VAL A 676 35.02 12.83 -17.00
CA VAL A 676 36.45 12.74 -17.40
C VAL A 676 37.36 13.62 -16.57
N GLN A 677 36.82 14.69 -15.97
CA GLN A 677 37.61 15.59 -15.10
C GLN A 677 37.83 15.02 -13.72
N LEU A 678 37.10 13.99 -13.32
CA LEU A 678 37.24 13.37 -12.02
C LEU A 678 38.57 12.60 -11.91
N PRO A 679 39.30 12.73 -10.80
CA PRO A 679 40.57 11.98 -10.60
C PRO A 679 40.39 10.47 -10.69
N ILE A 680 39.27 9.96 -10.22
CA ILE A 680 38.92 8.52 -10.22
C ILE A 680 38.77 7.96 -11.65
N PHE A 681 38.31 8.77 -12.60
CA PHE A 681 38.15 8.34 -13.98
C PHE A 681 39.51 7.90 -14.62
N ARG A 682 40.62 8.54 -14.21
CA ARG A 682 41.96 8.20 -14.68
C ARG A 682 42.48 6.87 -14.16
N GLN A 683 41.86 6.36 -13.11
CA GLN A 683 42.22 5.09 -12.46
C GLN A 683 41.46 3.91 -12.98
N LEU A 684 40.43 4.16 -13.87
CA LEU A 684 39.64 3.10 -14.47
C LEU A 684 40.51 2.10 -15.23
N SER A 685 40.16 0.84 -15.10
CA SER A 685 40.77 -0.24 -15.85
C SER A 685 40.57 -0.07 -17.36
N ARG A 686 41.53 -0.60 -18.13
CA ARG A 686 41.50 -0.47 -19.60
C ARG A 686 40.22 -1.05 -20.21
N HIS A 687 39.69 -2.14 -19.72
CA HIS A 687 38.50 -2.77 -20.26
C HIS A 687 37.25 -1.89 -20.05
N LEU A 688 37.09 -1.26 -18.88
CA LEU A 688 35.99 -0.35 -18.62
C LEU A 688 36.05 0.92 -19.47
N LEU A 689 37.28 1.41 -19.77
CA LEU A 689 37.45 2.53 -20.70
C LEU A 689 37.04 2.15 -22.12
N LEU A 690 37.27 0.90 -22.55
CA LEU A 690 36.82 0.38 -23.84
C LEU A 690 35.30 0.27 -23.87
N ASP A 691 34.67 -0.25 -22.81
CA ASP A 691 33.22 -0.34 -22.68
C ASP A 691 32.57 1.05 -22.79
N ILE A 692 33.14 2.08 -22.14
CA ILE A 692 32.67 3.47 -22.27
C ILE A 692 32.78 3.99 -23.70
N LEU A 693 33.84 3.66 -24.40
CA LEU A 693 34.03 4.07 -25.79
C LEU A 693 33.07 3.35 -26.75
N GLU A 694 32.76 2.09 -26.49
CA GLU A 694 31.79 1.32 -27.25
C GLU A 694 30.37 1.90 -27.07
N GLU A 695 29.95 2.15 -25.84
CA GLU A 695 28.66 2.78 -25.55
C GLU A 695 28.56 4.19 -26.16
N LEU A 696 29.64 4.96 -26.13
CA LEU A 696 29.69 6.28 -26.78
C LEU A 696 29.55 6.18 -28.30
N ALA A 697 30.12 5.15 -28.91
CA ALA A 697 30.00 4.92 -30.35
C ALA A 697 28.56 4.52 -30.74
N GLU A 698 27.91 3.68 -29.95
CA GLU A 698 26.51 3.28 -30.12
C GLU A 698 25.57 4.47 -29.97
N ALA A 699 25.70 5.28 -28.93
CA ALA A 699 24.89 6.48 -28.69
C ALA A 699 25.02 7.50 -29.83
N ARG A 700 26.21 7.65 -30.42
CA ARG A 700 26.42 8.52 -31.60
C ARG A 700 25.83 7.96 -32.87
N SER A 701 25.79 6.64 -33.01
CA SER A 701 25.17 5.96 -34.16
C SER A 701 23.66 6.14 -34.16
N GLU A 702 23.03 5.99 -32.99
CA GLU A 702 21.59 6.22 -32.79
C GLU A 702 21.19 7.69 -33.05
N ALA A 703 22.01 8.64 -32.62
CA ALA A 703 21.77 10.05 -32.86
C ALA A 703 21.86 10.43 -34.35
N ARG A 704 22.71 9.78 -35.12
CA ARG A 704 22.79 9.98 -36.58
C ARG A 704 21.60 9.39 -37.29
N THR A 705 21.17 8.19 -36.94
CA THR A 705 19.96 7.57 -37.52
C THR A 705 18.70 8.39 -37.27
N CYS A 706 18.57 8.98 -36.10
CA CYS A 706 17.46 9.90 -35.80
C CYS A 706 17.53 11.21 -36.60
N GLN A 707 18.73 11.75 -36.89
CA GLN A 707 18.89 12.95 -37.72
C GLN A 707 18.64 12.67 -39.20
N ASP A 708 19.06 11.52 -39.69
CA ASP A 708 18.82 11.11 -41.08
C ASP A 708 17.33 10.84 -41.35
N MET A 709 16.62 10.24 -40.37
CA MET A 709 15.16 10.07 -40.45
C MET A 709 14.38 11.40 -40.30
N ALA A 710 14.94 12.40 -39.65
CA ALA A 710 14.35 13.73 -39.56
C ALA A 710 14.60 14.61 -40.79
N ASN A 711 15.63 14.28 -41.57
CA ASN A 711 15.94 14.99 -42.83
C ASN A 711 15.26 14.37 -44.06
N ASP A 712 14.76 13.13 -43.96
CA ASP A 712 14.01 12.43 -45.01
C ASP A 712 12.47 12.54 -44.86
N CYS A 713 11.98 13.33 -43.89
CA CYS A 713 10.56 13.64 -43.69
C CYS A 713 10.27 15.14 -44.06
#